data_b084de3930fbb571f3226be1c9f1495f
#
_entry.id   b084de3930fbb571f3226be1c9f1495f
#
_cell.length_a   1.000
_cell.length_b   1.000
_cell.length_c   1.000
_cell.angle_alpha   90.00
_cell.angle_beta   90.00
_cell.angle_gamma   90.00
#
_symmetry.space_group_name_H-M   'P 1'
#
loop_
_entity.id
_entity.type
_entity.pdbx_description
1 polymer ?
#
loop_
_entity_poly.entity_id
_entity_poly.type
_entity_poly.pdbx_seq_one_letter_code
_entity_poly.pdbx_strand_id
1 'polypeptide(L)'
;MRSTTKLMKNWQFTGPDGKTTAVDLPHTWNNIDGQDGGNDYWRGTCIYKTRFAAPAFDKNTQQVWLQFEGVNASAKVTLNGVEVARHDGGYSTFRADVTALLADSNELIVEADNSKNDRVYPQKADFTFYGGIYRDVSLLVVNRNHIALDYLGGPGVQITPTVNGANADIEVKTWMEGDGEVKFSIYDAAGAEVLTGKGRDTTVTLEHPHLWDGVRDPYLYTCAVRLVLNGEVQDEVRQRFGVRSFSVDPKRGFFLNGRPYPLHGVSRHQDRKGLGNAITREMHDEDMQLIKELGANTIRLAHYQHDQYFYDLCDEAGMVVWAEIPYISEHMPNGRENTISQMKELIVQNYNHACIVCWGVSNEITISTKDNRDMRDNHHVLNDLCHEMDKTRLTTLACYAMCGPFNPVAHITDLVSWNLYLGWYVPGLFLNDLWMDFFHLCYPNRALGFSEYGAEGMPNLHSSHPRRGDHTEEYQAIYHEYMLRCFDRHKWLWATHVWNMYDFAADARDQGGEPGMNHKGLVTFDRKTKKDSFYIYKAWWSDEPFVHICSKRYADRTENEIEVKVYSNQKQVSLYVNGEKLAEQEGEHIFKFRVKLNGETKVQAVAGDSIDDAVFRKVDAPNPDYKLTKKNSTSANWV
;
A
#
# COMPACT_ATOMS: atom_id res chain seq x y z
N MET A 1 3.67 -18.19 29.60
CA MET A 1 4.09 -17.59 28.31
C MET A 1 2.85 -17.20 27.49
N ARG A 2 2.95 -16.19 26.61
CA ARG A 2 1.88 -15.70 25.75
C ARG A 2 1.33 -16.79 24.82
N SER A 3 0.01 -16.91 24.69
CA SER A 3 -0.62 -17.78 23.70
C SER A 3 -1.73 -17.03 22.97
N THR A 4 -2.00 -17.42 21.71
CA THR A 4 -2.97 -16.77 20.84
C THR A 4 -3.95 -17.80 20.30
N THR A 5 -5.25 -17.51 20.39
CA THR A 5 -6.33 -18.31 19.78
C THR A 5 -7.14 -17.42 18.83
N LYS A 6 -7.22 -17.79 17.56
CA LYS A 6 -7.99 -17.04 16.56
C LYS A 6 -9.48 -17.31 16.66
N LEU A 7 -10.29 -16.27 16.55
CA LEU A 7 -11.76 -16.30 16.51
C LEU A 7 -12.25 -15.93 15.09
N MET A 8 -11.91 -16.76 14.09
CA MET A 8 -12.18 -16.44 12.68
C MET A 8 -13.40 -17.15 12.10
N LYS A 9 -14.02 -18.07 12.84
CA LYS A 9 -15.07 -18.95 12.34
C LYS A 9 -16.38 -18.79 13.11
N ASN A 10 -17.49 -19.18 12.45
CA ASN A 10 -18.82 -19.31 13.07
C ASN A 10 -19.38 -17.97 13.63
N TRP A 11 -19.22 -16.88 12.88
CA TRP A 11 -19.86 -15.62 13.20
C TRP A 11 -21.27 -15.55 12.59
N GLN A 12 -22.19 -14.95 13.33
CA GLN A 12 -23.49 -14.53 12.85
C GLN A 12 -23.40 -13.06 12.46
N PHE A 13 -23.65 -12.76 11.21
CA PHE A 13 -23.66 -11.40 10.67
C PHE A 13 -25.10 -10.96 10.42
N THR A 14 -25.52 -9.88 11.06
CA THR A 14 -26.80 -9.22 10.79
C THR A 14 -26.56 -8.00 9.94
N GLY A 15 -26.99 -8.08 8.69
CA GLY A 15 -26.75 -7.08 7.65
C GLY A 15 -27.77 -5.93 7.62
N PRO A 16 -27.69 -5.09 6.56
CA PRO A 16 -28.54 -3.90 6.40
C PRO A 16 -30.05 -4.20 6.33
N ASP A 17 -30.40 -5.37 5.82
CA ASP A 17 -31.79 -5.84 5.67
C ASP A 17 -32.35 -6.51 6.95
N GLY A 18 -31.57 -6.49 8.03
CA GLY A 18 -31.91 -7.13 9.31
C GLY A 18 -31.82 -8.65 9.31
N LYS A 19 -31.41 -9.27 8.20
CA LYS A 19 -31.22 -10.72 8.14
C LYS A 19 -29.90 -11.12 8.76
N THR A 20 -29.93 -12.28 9.42
CA THR A 20 -28.73 -12.88 10.01
C THR A 20 -28.25 -14.05 9.16
N THR A 21 -26.99 -14.04 8.78
CA THR A 21 -26.32 -15.09 8.04
C THR A 21 -25.06 -15.57 8.77
N ALA A 22 -24.64 -16.80 8.52
CA ALA A 22 -23.38 -17.31 9.04
C ALA A 22 -22.24 -16.82 8.13
N VAL A 23 -21.17 -16.29 8.74
CA VAL A 23 -19.97 -15.83 8.03
C VAL A 23 -18.71 -16.29 8.77
N ASP A 24 -17.62 -16.39 8.03
CA ASP A 24 -16.27 -16.50 8.56
C ASP A 24 -15.53 -15.17 8.34
N LEU A 25 -14.55 -14.86 9.18
CA LEU A 25 -13.67 -13.71 9.00
C LEU A 25 -12.45 -14.11 8.12
N PRO A 26 -11.87 -13.17 7.39
CA PRO A 26 -12.26 -11.77 7.25
C PRO A 26 -13.55 -11.58 6.45
N HIS A 27 -14.33 -10.55 6.75
CA HIS A 27 -15.62 -10.30 6.10
C HIS A 27 -15.90 -8.80 5.94
N THR A 28 -16.48 -8.43 4.80
CA THR A 28 -17.10 -7.13 4.54
C THR A 28 -18.46 -7.33 3.89
N TRP A 29 -19.42 -6.45 4.20
CA TRP A 29 -20.73 -6.49 3.55
C TRP A 29 -20.78 -5.71 2.23
N ASN A 30 -19.74 -4.89 1.95
CA ASN A 30 -19.66 -4.09 0.73
C ASN A 30 -18.84 -4.75 -0.39
N ASN A 31 -18.68 -6.06 -0.36
CA ASN A 31 -17.85 -6.76 -1.34
C ASN A 31 -18.46 -6.82 -2.76
N ILE A 32 -19.75 -6.52 -2.90
CA ILE A 32 -20.46 -6.44 -4.18
C ILE A 32 -20.95 -5.00 -4.41
N ASP A 33 -21.85 -4.48 -3.58
CA ASP A 33 -22.44 -3.16 -3.71
C ASP A 33 -21.43 -2.00 -3.66
N GLY A 34 -20.25 -2.21 -3.10
CA GLY A 34 -19.16 -1.25 -3.09
C GLY A 34 -18.24 -1.33 -4.32
N GLN A 35 -18.59 -2.14 -5.33
CA GLN A 35 -17.78 -2.41 -6.51
C GLN A 35 -18.56 -2.33 -7.83
N ASP A 36 -19.87 -2.05 -7.80
CA ASP A 36 -20.74 -2.08 -8.98
C ASP A 36 -21.13 -0.69 -9.50
N GLY A 37 -20.70 0.36 -8.82
CA GLY A 37 -20.95 1.76 -9.16
C GLY A 37 -22.31 2.24 -8.69
N GLY A 38 -22.55 3.55 -8.87
CA GLY A 38 -23.81 4.17 -8.47
C GLY A 38 -23.67 5.14 -7.32
N ASN A 39 -22.58 5.05 -6.53
CA ASN A 39 -22.38 5.83 -5.30
C ASN A 39 -23.47 5.58 -4.26
N ASP A 40 -23.97 4.37 -4.21
CA ASP A 40 -25.14 3.99 -3.41
C ASP A 40 -24.90 2.77 -2.49
N TYR A 41 -23.64 2.28 -2.40
CA TYR A 41 -23.32 1.20 -1.47
C TYR A 41 -23.72 1.56 -0.05
N TRP A 42 -24.25 0.55 0.65
CA TRP A 42 -24.84 0.78 1.95
C TRP A 42 -23.77 1.09 3.00
N ARG A 43 -23.97 2.19 3.74
CA ARG A 43 -23.14 2.62 4.86
C ARG A 43 -23.98 2.78 6.12
N GLY A 44 -23.58 2.12 7.20
CA GLY A 44 -24.28 2.12 8.46
C GLY A 44 -23.71 1.11 9.43
N THR A 45 -24.48 0.78 10.49
CA THR A 45 -24.07 -0.17 11.52
C THR A 45 -24.55 -1.57 11.21
N CYS A 46 -23.65 -2.56 11.14
CA CYS A 46 -23.96 -3.98 11.11
C CYS A 46 -23.46 -4.69 12.37
N ILE A 47 -24.07 -5.85 12.68
CA ILE A 47 -23.78 -6.58 13.91
C ILE A 47 -23.12 -7.91 13.58
N TYR A 48 -21.97 -8.16 14.18
CA TYR A 48 -21.30 -9.45 14.22
C TYR A 48 -21.44 -10.05 15.61
N LYS A 49 -21.82 -11.32 15.67
CA LYS A 49 -22.01 -12.05 16.93
C LYS A 49 -21.39 -13.43 16.84
N THR A 50 -20.64 -13.81 17.86
CA THR A 50 -20.13 -15.19 17.98
C THR A 50 -20.17 -15.66 19.43
N ARG A 51 -20.08 -16.99 19.62
CA ARG A 51 -19.91 -17.61 20.92
C ARG A 51 -18.63 -18.44 20.94
N PHE A 52 -17.89 -18.33 22.04
CA PHE A 52 -16.66 -19.08 22.23
C PHE A 52 -16.51 -19.57 23.67
N ALA A 53 -15.81 -20.69 23.85
CA ALA A 53 -15.38 -21.15 25.16
C ALA A 53 -14.18 -20.32 25.65
N ALA A 54 -14.12 -20.06 26.96
CA ALA A 54 -12.94 -19.42 27.52
C ALA A 54 -11.67 -20.24 27.19
N PRO A 55 -10.56 -19.59 26.83
CA PRO A 55 -9.27 -20.29 26.74
C PRO A 55 -8.88 -20.83 28.12
N ALA A 56 -8.06 -21.86 28.15
CA ALA A 56 -7.50 -22.32 29.42
C ALA A 56 -6.53 -21.27 29.97
N PHE A 57 -6.82 -20.73 31.15
CA PHE A 57 -5.95 -19.77 31.84
C PHE A 57 -6.18 -19.81 33.36
N ASP A 58 -5.16 -19.43 34.12
CA ASP A 58 -5.26 -19.26 35.57
C ASP A 58 -5.66 -17.82 35.91
N LYS A 59 -6.87 -17.65 36.44
CA LYS A 59 -7.44 -16.34 36.83
C LYS A 59 -6.60 -15.55 37.83
N ASN A 60 -5.76 -16.24 38.62
CA ASN A 60 -4.93 -15.59 39.63
C ASN A 60 -3.62 -15.02 39.07
N THR A 61 -3.06 -15.66 38.05
CA THR A 61 -1.73 -15.36 37.51
C THR A 61 -1.75 -14.86 36.05
N GLN A 62 -2.87 -15.00 35.35
CA GLN A 62 -2.98 -14.68 33.92
C GLN A 62 -4.10 -13.68 33.64
N GLN A 63 -3.99 -13.07 32.47
CA GLN A 63 -4.99 -12.20 31.86
C GLN A 63 -5.33 -12.69 30.45
N VAL A 64 -6.54 -12.35 30.00
CA VAL A 64 -7.02 -12.64 28.64
C VAL A 64 -7.44 -11.35 27.99
N TRP A 65 -6.89 -11.11 26.79
CA TRP A 65 -7.17 -9.93 25.98
C TRP A 65 -7.85 -10.31 24.67
N LEU A 66 -8.84 -9.55 24.26
CA LEU A 66 -9.37 -9.55 22.90
C LEU A 66 -8.52 -8.62 22.03
N GLN A 67 -8.14 -9.09 20.82
CA GLN A 67 -7.45 -8.29 19.82
C GLN A 67 -8.25 -8.28 18.53
N PHE A 68 -8.41 -7.09 17.95
CA PHE A 68 -8.95 -6.86 16.63
C PHE A 68 -7.89 -6.16 15.79
N GLU A 69 -7.58 -6.69 14.60
CA GLU A 69 -6.55 -6.12 13.73
C GLU A 69 -7.11 -5.10 12.72
N GLY A 70 -8.45 -5.05 12.57
CA GLY A 70 -9.14 -4.06 11.75
C GLY A 70 -10.64 -4.26 11.72
N VAL A 71 -11.38 -3.22 12.15
CA VAL A 71 -12.85 -3.16 12.08
C VAL A 71 -13.22 -1.80 11.51
N ASN A 72 -13.73 -1.76 10.30
CA ASN A 72 -13.97 -0.49 9.60
C ASN A 72 -15.44 -0.04 9.70
N ALA A 73 -15.68 1.23 10.03
CA ALA A 73 -14.72 2.32 10.35
C ALA A 73 -14.65 2.56 11.87
N SER A 74 -15.76 2.35 12.60
CA SER A 74 -15.87 2.43 14.06
C SER A 74 -16.34 1.09 14.60
N ALA A 75 -15.83 0.71 15.75
CA ALA A 75 -16.18 -0.51 16.45
C ALA A 75 -16.72 -0.22 17.84
N LYS A 76 -17.79 -0.93 18.22
CA LYS A 76 -18.21 -1.07 19.62
C LYS A 76 -18.25 -2.55 19.95
N VAL A 77 -17.50 -2.96 20.95
CA VAL A 77 -17.33 -4.36 21.33
C VAL A 77 -17.99 -4.61 22.68
N THR A 78 -18.86 -5.63 22.72
CA THR A 78 -19.58 -6.06 23.92
C THR A 78 -19.31 -7.53 24.19
N LEU A 79 -18.87 -7.87 25.40
CA LEU A 79 -18.67 -9.24 25.85
C LEU A 79 -19.61 -9.54 27.04
N ASN A 80 -20.42 -10.59 26.91
CA ASN A 80 -21.38 -11.01 27.94
C ASN A 80 -22.28 -9.85 28.45
N GLY A 81 -22.68 -8.96 27.54
CA GLY A 81 -23.54 -7.80 27.83
C GLY A 81 -22.82 -6.57 28.38
N VAL A 82 -21.48 -6.60 28.55
CA VAL A 82 -20.67 -5.47 29.01
C VAL A 82 -19.85 -4.91 27.85
N GLU A 83 -19.92 -3.59 27.64
CA GLU A 83 -19.06 -2.91 26.66
C GLU A 83 -17.60 -2.94 27.14
N VAL A 84 -16.69 -3.47 26.31
CA VAL A 84 -15.28 -3.66 26.63
C VAL A 84 -14.34 -2.80 25.79
N ALA A 85 -14.78 -2.33 24.62
CA ALA A 85 -13.99 -1.44 23.77
C ALA A 85 -14.86 -0.60 22.86
N ARG A 86 -14.35 0.61 22.53
CA ARG A 86 -14.72 1.43 21.37
C ARG A 86 -13.46 1.83 20.63
N HIS A 87 -13.53 1.83 19.31
CA HIS A 87 -12.40 2.24 18.49
C HIS A 87 -12.88 2.94 17.23
N ASP A 88 -12.29 4.11 16.95
CA ASP A 88 -12.56 4.94 15.78
C ASP A 88 -11.31 4.97 14.87
N GLY A 89 -11.43 4.42 13.68
CA GLY A 89 -10.35 4.24 12.71
C GLY A 89 -10.24 2.77 12.32
N GLY A 90 -10.60 2.45 11.09
CA GLY A 90 -10.84 1.07 10.65
C GLY A 90 -9.59 0.26 10.33
N TYR A 91 -8.37 0.81 10.48
CA TYR A 91 -7.18 0.25 9.83
C TYR A 91 -6.09 -0.18 10.80
N SER A 92 -6.26 0.03 12.09
CA SER A 92 -5.27 -0.27 13.13
C SER A 92 -5.77 -1.33 14.10
N THR A 93 -4.81 -1.95 14.80
CA THR A 93 -5.07 -2.93 15.84
C THR A 93 -5.51 -2.24 17.13
N PHE A 94 -6.54 -2.80 17.79
CA PHE A 94 -6.92 -2.42 19.14
C PHE A 94 -7.20 -3.65 20.01
N ARG A 95 -7.11 -3.48 21.33
CA ARG A 95 -7.23 -4.55 22.31
C ARG A 95 -8.08 -4.16 23.50
N ALA A 96 -8.64 -5.15 24.17
CA ALA A 96 -9.37 -4.98 25.43
C ALA A 96 -9.06 -6.12 26.40
N ASP A 97 -8.76 -5.81 27.67
CA ASP A 97 -8.70 -6.81 28.75
C ASP A 97 -10.13 -7.30 29.07
N VAL A 98 -10.34 -8.58 28.93
CA VAL A 98 -11.65 -9.23 29.17
C VAL A 98 -11.60 -10.25 30.31
N THR A 99 -10.49 -10.33 31.02
CA THR A 99 -10.21 -11.33 32.05
C THR A 99 -11.34 -11.49 33.08
N ALA A 100 -11.85 -10.36 33.58
CA ALA A 100 -12.87 -10.36 34.65
C ALA A 100 -14.27 -10.78 34.16
N LEU A 101 -14.53 -10.73 32.86
CA LEU A 101 -15.84 -10.97 32.25
C LEU A 101 -15.99 -12.38 31.69
N LEU A 102 -14.91 -13.16 31.61
CA LEU A 102 -14.95 -14.49 31.01
C LEU A 102 -15.70 -15.50 31.88
N ALA A 103 -16.62 -16.21 31.25
CA ALA A 103 -17.33 -17.39 31.72
C ALA A 103 -16.95 -18.61 30.86
N ASP A 104 -17.44 -19.80 31.21
CA ASP A 104 -17.18 -21.02 30.43
C ASP A 104 -17.62 -20.89 28.97
N SER A 105 -18.75 -20.21 28.73
CA SER A 105 -19.26 -19.85 27.40
C SER A 105 -19.48 -18.34 27.34
N ASN A 106 -18.94 -17.70 26.32
CA ASN A 106 -18.95 -16.25 26.17
C ASN A 106 -19.68 -15.84 24.90
N GLU A 107 -20.46 -14.76 24.98
CA GLU A 107 -21.09 -14.13 23.84
C GLU A 107 -20.36 -12.81 23.51
N LEU A 108 -19.81 -12.73 22.31
CA LEU A 108 -19.13 -11.56 21.79
C LEU A 108 -19.98 -10.91 20.70
N ILE A 109 -20.25 -9.62 20.87
CA ILE A 109 -20.98 -8.80 19.90
C ILE A 109 -20.09 -7.64 19.47
N VAL A 110 -19.97 -7.42 18.17
CA VAL A 110 -19.26 -6.29 17.57
C VAL A 110 -20.22 -5.52 16.68
N GLU A 111 -20.52 -4.28 17.05
CA GLU A 111 -21.19 -3.32 16.20
C GLU A 111 -20.10 -2.65 15.33
N ALA A 112 -20.06 -2.93 14.03
CA ALA A 112 -19.16 -2.31 13.07
C ALA A 112 -19.96 -1.26 12.27
N ASP A 113 -19.44 -0.03 12.22
CA ASP A 113 -20.16 1.12 11.65
C ASP A 113 -19.27 1.87 10.63
N ASN A 114 -19.69 1.90 9.35
CA ASN A 114 -19.07 2.74 8.32
C ASN A 114 -19.98 3.89 7.87
N SER A 115 -20.96 4.30 8.70
CA SER A 115 -21.87 5.39 8.38
C SER A 115 -21.14 6.72 8.15
N LYS A 116 -21.76 7.60 7.36
CA LYS A 116 -21.26 8.96 7.13
C LYS A 116 -21.27 9.75 8.43
N ASN A 117 -20.17 10.42 8.73
CA ASN A 117 -20.01 11.28 9.91
C ASN A 117 -18.99 12.38 9.63
N ASP A 118 -18.72 13.26 10.61
CA ASP A 118 -17.81 14.41 10.50
C ASP A 118 -16.58 14.31 11.41
N ARG A 119 -16.29 13.12 11.97
CA ARG A 119 -15.25 12.93 12.99
C ARG A 119 -14.29 11.75 12.75
N VAL A 120 -14.64 10.77 11.91
CA VAL A 120 -13.81 9.59 11.64
C VAL A 120 -13.43 9.55 10.17
N TYR A 121 -12.14 9.54 9.88
CA TYR A 121 -11.62 9.44 8.53
C TYR A 121 -11.51 8.00 8.03
N PRO A 122 -11.67 7.77 6.71
CA PRO A 122 -12.03 8.72 5.65
C PRO A 122 -13.54 8.88 5.49
N GLN A 123 -14.00 10.01 4.91
CA GLN A 123 -15.40 10.22 4.56
C GLN A 123 -15.62 10.53 3.08
N LYS A 124 -14.55 10.97 2.40
CA LYS A 124 -14.56 11.36 0.99
C LYS A 124 -13.24 10.98 0.34
N ALA A 125 -13.26 10.16 -0.70
CA ALA A 125 -12.08 9.74 -1.45
C ALA A 125 -12.45 8.92 -2.69
N ASP A 126 -11.49 8.72 -3.61
CA ASP A 126 -11.64 7.89 -4.81
C ASP A 126 -11.39 6.41 -4.50
N PHE A 127 -12.07 5.86 -3.50
CA PHE A 127 -12.11 4.42 -3.19
C PHE A 127 -13.29 4.08 -2.28
N THR A 128 -13.71 2.81 -2.29
CA THR A 128 -14.84 2.33 -1.48
C THR A 128 -14.45 2.16 -0.01
N PHE A 129 -15.28 2.64 0.92
CA PHE A 129 -15.09 2.50 2.37
C PHE A 129 -15.79 1.25 2.88
N TYR A 130 -15.16 0.11 2.68
CA TYR A 130 -15.70 -1.20 3.06
C TYR A 130 -15.94 -1.31 4.55
N GLY A 131 -17.15 -1.64 4.97
CA GLY A 131 -17.48 -1.90 6.37
C GLY A 131 -17.30 -3.37 6.76
N GLY A 132 -16.91 -3.64 8.01
CA GLY A 132 -16.85 -5.01 8.53
C GLY A 132 -15.63 -5.33 9.37
N ILE A 133 -15.57 -6.58 9.84
CA ILE A 133 -14.39 -7.16 10.50
C ILE A 133 -13.54 -7.84 9.43
N TYR A 134 -12.61 -7.10 8.86
CA TYR A 134 -11.91 -7.52 7.65
C TYR A 134 -10.46 -7.99 7.88
N ARG A 135 -10.04 -8.09 9.14
CA ARG A 135 -8.76 -8.67 9.59
C ARG A 135 -9.00 -9.62 10.75
N ASP A 136 -7.91 -10.18 11.28
CA ASP A 136 -7.97 -11.21 12.31
C ASP A 136 -8.58 -10.70 13.63
N VAL A 137 -9.32 -11.59 14.31
CA VAL A 137 -9.77 -11.45 15.68
C VAL A 137 -9.16 -12.57 16.51
N SER A 138 -8.58 -12.24 17.67
CA SER A 138 -7.87 -13.20 18.50
C SER A 138 -8.10 -13.00 19.99
N LEU A 139 -7.96 -14.08 20.74
CA LEU A 139 -7.77 -14.08 22.19
C LEU A 139 -6.29 -14.26 22.49
N LEU A 140 -5.74 -13.38 23.32
CA LEU A 140 -4.38 -13.45 23.83
C LEU A 140 -4.42 -13.82 25.32
N VAL A 141 -3.74 -14.89 25.72
CA VAL A 141 -3.53 -15.22 27.12
C VAL A 141 -2.10 -14.83 27.49
N VAL A 142 -1.94 -14.02 28.53
CA VAL A 142 -0.64 -13.56 29.04
C VAL A 142 -0.59 -13.70 30.56
N ASN A 143 0.61 -13.77 31.13
CA ASN A 143 0.77 -13.64 32.57
C ASN A 143 0.43 -12.22 33.02
N ARG A 144 0.07 -11.99 34.30
CA ARG A 144 -0.18 -10.63 34.81
C ARG A 144 1.04 -9.71 34.70
N ASN A 145 2.24 -10.30 34.84
CA ASN A 145 3.47 -9.61 34.50
C ASN A 145 3.77 -9.88 33.03
N HIS A 146 3.57 -8.90 32.16
CA HIS A 146 3.74 -9.06 30.70
C HIS A 146 4.22 -7.78 30.02
N ILE A 147 4.74 -7.93 28.81
CA ILE A 147 5.05 -6.81 27.92
C ILE A 147 3.72 -6.21 27.46
N ALA A 148 3.57 -4.88 27.57
CA ALA A 148 2.31 -4.17 27.47
C ALA A 148 1.53 -4.49 26.18
N LEU A 149 0.23 -4.68 26.33
CA LEU A 149 -0.73 -4.91 25.24
C LEU A 149 -1.63 -3.70 24.97
N ASP A 150 -1.76 -2.80 25.94
CA ASP A 150 -2.64 -1.62 25.89
C ASP A 150 -2.00 -0.39 25.24
N TYR A 151 -0.70 -0.43 24.91
CA TYR A 151 -0.02 0.71 24.30
C TYR A 151 -0.34 0.82 22.82
N LEU A 152 -1.43 1.53 22.49
CA LEU A 152 -1.88 1.88 21.14
C LEU A 152 -1.92 0.69 20.15
N GLY A 153 -2.27 -0.51 20.63
CA GLY A 153 -2.31 -1.72 19.80
C GLY A 153 -0.94 -2.25 19.34
N GLY A 154 0.14 -1.63 19.75
CA GLY A 154 1.50 -2.00 19.36
C GLY A 154 2.05 -3.23 20.06
N PRO A 155 3.30 -3.63 19.75
CA PRO A 155 3.94 -4.83 20.30
C PRO A 155 4.48 -4.66 21.73
N GLY A 156 4.45 -3.45 22.30
CA GLY A 156 5.05 -3.13 23.59
C GLY A 156 6.58 -3.07 23.57
N VAL A 157 7.18 -3.14 22.40
CA VAL A 157 8.65 -3.08 22.18
C VAL A 157 8.93 -2.14 21.00
N GLN A 158 9.87 -1.22 21.19
CA GLN A 158 10.38 -0.32 20.17
C GLN A 158 11.89 -0.52 20.03
N ILE A 159 12.35 -0.70 18.79
CA ILE A 159 13.75 -0.92 18.47
C ILE A 159 14.21 0.18 17.51
N THR A 160 15.23 0.93 17.93
CA THR A 160 15.75 2.06 17.14
C THR A 160 17.23 1.81 16.81
N PRO A 161 17.52 1.27 15.62
CA PRO A 161 18.89 1.16 15.15
C PRO A 161 19.42 2.51 14.66
N THR A 162 20.62 2.89 15.07
CA THR A 162 21.33 4.09 14.59
C THR A 162 22.72 3.69 14.12
N VAL A 163 22.99 3.87 12.84
CA VAL A 163 24.30 3.54 12.25
C VAL A 163 25.33 4.59 12.65
N ASN A 164 26.44 4.17 13.27
CA ASN A 164 27.56 4.98 13.74
C ASN A 164 28.88 4.46 13.14
N GLY A 165 29.27 4.99 11.99
CA GLY A 165 30.48 4.53 11.30
C GLY A 165 30.38 3.04 10.89
N ALA A 166 31.25 2.18 11.44
CA ALA A 166 31.24 0.76 11.18
C ALA A 166 30.30 -0.04 12.08
N ASN A 167 29.71 0.58 13.10
CA ASN A 167 28.86 -0.05 14.11
C ASN A 167 27.45 0.51 14.04
N ALA A 168 26.54 -0.07 14.82
CA ALA A 168 25.21 0.50 15.05
C ALA A 168 24.85 0.43 16.54
N ASP A 169 24.27 1.51 17.05
CA ASP A 169 23.65 1.53 18.36
C ASP A 169 22.21 1.08 18.24
N ILE A 170 21.81 0.11 19.03
CA ILE A 170 20.47 -0.46 19.05
C ILE A 170 19.82 -0.08 20.38
N GLU A 171 18.93 0.92 20.34
CA GLU A 171 18.09 1.30 21.46
C GLU A 171 16.88 0.37 21.51
N VAL A 172 16.61 -0.26 22.66
CA VAL A 172 15.45 -1.12 22.91
C VAL A 172 14.65 -0.52 24.04
N LYS A 173 13.42 -0.08 23.74
CA LYS A 173 12.43 0.40 24.72
C LYS A 173 11.34 -0.63 24.88
N THR A 174 10.93 -0.88 26.13
CA THR A 174 9.91 -1.88 26.47
C THR A 174 8.90 -1.29 27.44
N TRP A 175 7.64 -1.33 27.07
CA TRP A 175 6.51 -1.07 27.96
C TRP A 175 6.05 -2.40 28.55
N MET A 176 5.73 -2.40 29.83
CA MET A 176 5.32 -3.62 30.53
C MET A 176 4.34 -3.31 31.65
N GLU A 177 3.54 -4.31 31.99
CA GLU A 177 2.68 -4.33 33.16
C GLU A 177 3.22 -5.29 34.23
N GLY A 178 2.98 -4.97 35.50
CA GLY A 178 3.43 -5.75 36.63
C GLY A 178 4.93 -5.60 36.91
N ASP A 179 5.50 -6.64 37.52
CA ASP A 179 6.87 -6.67 38.01
C ASP A 179 7.77 -7.58 37.18
N GLY A 180 9.06 -7.28 37.14
CA GLY A 180 10.07 -8.10 36.48
C GLY A 180 11.25 -7.30 35.93
N GLU A 181 12.30 -8.02 35.56
CA GLU A 181 13.46 -7.50 34.85
C GLU A 181 13.28 -7.73 33.34
N VAL A 182 13.42 -6.69 32.52
CA VAL A 182 13.45 -6.82 31.06
C VAL A 182 14.85 -7.29 30.65
N LYS A 183 14.90 -8.38 29.88
CA LYS A 183 16.11 -8.90 29.22
C LYS A 183 15.81 -9.06 27.73
N PHE A 184 16.81 -8.84 26.89
CA PHE A 184 16.65 -9.09 25.47
C PHE A 184 17.88 -9.73 24.86
N SER A 185 17.66 -10.50 23.80
CA SER A 185 18.68 -11.09 22.96
C SER A 185 18.41 -10.72 21.51
N ILE A 186 19.45 -10.31 20.79
CA ILE A 186 19.39 -10.03 19.35
C ILE A 186 20.01 -11.22 18.62
N TYR A 187 19.26 -11.75 17.66
CA TYR A 187 19.65 -12.88 16.82
C TYR A 187 19.86 -12.40 15.38
N ASP A 188 20.85 -12.96 14.74
CA ASP A 188 21.04 -12.80 13.29
C ASP A 188 20.01 -13.61 12.48
N ALA A 189 20.05 -13.50 11.15
CA ALA A 189 19.14 -14.22 10.26
C ALA A 189 19.32 -15.74 10.30
N ALA A 190 20.47 -16.24 10.75
CA ALA A 190 20.74 -17.67 10.95
C ALA A 190 20.26 -18.18 12.32
N GLY A 191 19.78 -17.28 13.20
CA GLY A 191 19.33 -17.58 14.53
C GLY A 191 20.43 -17.65 15.60
N ALA A 192 21.66 -17.19 15.28
CA ALA A 192 22.73 -17.08 16.26
C ALA A 192 22.54 -15.81 17.11
N GLU A 193 22.71 -15.94 18.44
CA GLU A 193 22.68 -14.79 19.35
C GLU A 193 23.95 -13.96 19.16
N VAL A 194 23.77 -12.70 18.74
CA VAL A 194 24.87 -11.78 18.44
C VAL A 194 25.05 -10.70 19.51
N LEU A 195 24.00 -10.43 20.31
CA LEU A 195 24.05 -9.38 21.32
C LEU A 195 22.98 -9.61 22.39
N THR A 196 23.24 -9.18 23.62
CA THR A 196 22.28 -9.23 24.73
C THR A 196 22.24 -7.90 25.47
N GLY A 197 21.11 -7.61 26.12
CA GLY A 197 20.97 -6.45 26.98
C GLY A 197 19.92 -6.65 28.05
N LYS A 198 19.82 -5.70 28.97
CA LYS A 198 18.85 -5.68 30.06
C LYS A 198 18.40 -4.27 30.40
N GLY A 199 17.16 -4.13 30.82
CA GLY A 199 16.54 -2.86 31.17
C GLY A 199 15.41 -2.50 30.22
N ARG A 200 14.52 -1.61 30.67
CA ARG A 200 13.33 -1.16 29.90
C ARG A 200 13.68 -0.16 28.81
N ASP A 201 14.77 0.56 28.98
CA ASP A 201 15.29 1.55 28.04
C ASP A 201 16.82 1.38 28.03
N THR A 202 17.33 0.73 27.01
CA THR A 202 18.74 0.33 26.98
C THR A 202 19.26 0.40 25.55
N THR A 203 20.43 1.00 25.42
CA THR A 203 21.20 1.02 24.17
C THR A 203 22.37 0.06 24.27
N VAL A 204 22.56 -0.75 23.24
CA VAL A 204 23.68 -1.68 23.06
C VAL A 204 24.31 -1.47 21.69
N THR A 205 25.61 -1.69 21.55
CA THR A 205 26.31 -1.49 20.30
C THR A 205 26.53 -2.82 19.59
N LEU A 206 26.03 -2.92 18.36
CA LEU A 206 26.27 -4.03 17.44
C LEU A 206 27.45 -3.67 16.52
N GLU A 207 28.53 -4.42 16.65
CA GLU A 207 29.75 -4.22 15.85
C GLU A 207 29.55 -4.81 14.44
N HIS A 208 29.95 -4.05 13.41
CA HIS A 208 29.88 -4.45 12.01
C HIS A 208 28.56 -5.09 11.59
N PRO A 209 27.41 -4.43 11.81
CA PRO A 209 26.10 -4.99 11.48
C PRO A 209 25.97 -5.29 9.99
N HIS A 210 25.26 -6.38 9.68
CA HIS A 210 24.75 -6.61 8.33
C HIS A 210 23.58 -5.65 8.10
N LEU A 211 23.70 -4.79 7.08
CA LEU A 211 22.71 -3.74 6.84
C LEU A 211 21.52 -4.27 6.03
N TRP A 212 20.32 -3.77 6.35
CA TRP A 212 19.17 -3.88 5.46
C TRP A 212 19.38 -2.92 4.27
N ASP A 213 19.57 -3.47 3.05
CA ASP A 213 19.96 -2.71 1.86
C ASP A 213 18.89 -2.74 0.76
N GLY A 214 17.63 -2.67 1.16
CA GLY A 214 16.51 -2.69 0.22
C GLY A 214 16.44 -4.02 -0.55
N VAL A 215 15.98 -3.97 -1.79
CA VAL A 215 15.83 -5.19 -2.63
C VAL A 215 17.15 -5.91 -2.94
N ARG A 216 18.29 -5.26 -2.69
CA ARG A 216 19.62 -5.87 -2.92
C ARG A 216 19.97 -6.90 -1.85
N ASP A 217 19.65 -6.58 -0.59
CA ASP A 217 19.94 -7.43 0.56
C ASP A 217 19.06 -7.03 1.75
N PRO A 218 17.84 -7.58 1.85
CA PRO A 218 16.86 -7.22 2.89
C PRO A 218 17.15 -7.92 4.23
N TYR A 219 18.34 -7.75 4.78
CA TYR A 219 18.79 -8.45 5.97
C TYR A 219 18.06 -7.98 7.23
N LEU A 220 17.51 -8.93 7.99
CA LEU A 220 16.75 -8.67 9.22
C LEU A 220 17.36 -9.41 10.41
N TYR A 221 17.43 -8.70 11.54
CA TYR A 221 17.67 -9.24 12.86
C TYR A 221 16.36 -9.52 13.58
N THR A 222 16.41 -10.38 14.60
CA THR A 222 15.29 -10.62 15.53
C THR A 222 15.71 -10.24 16.94
N CYS A 223 14.97 -9.35 17.59
CA CYS A 223 15.10 -9.04 19.01
C CYS A 223 14.03 -9.81 19.78
N ALA A 224 14.44 -10.72 20.67
CA ALA A 224 13.56 -11.40 21.61
C ALA A 224 13.65 -10.70 22.96
N VAL A 225 12.58 -9.99 23.33
CA VAL A 225 12.46 -9.29 24.61
C VAL A 225 11.67 -10.17 25.59
N ARG A 226 12.24 -10.41 26.77
CA ARG A 226 11.68 -11.24 27.82
C ARG A 226 11.49 -10.45 29.11
N LEU A 227 10.34 -10.63 29.73
CA LEU A 227 10.09 -10.20 31.09
C LEU A 227 10.41 -11.38 32.04
N VAL A 228 11.34 -11.19 32.96
CA VAL A 228 11.82 -12.22 33.86
C VAL A 228 11.52 -11.83 35.32
N LEU A 229 10.83 -12.68 36.06
CA LEU A 229 10.56 -12.50 37.50
C LEU A 229 11.06 -13.73 38.27
N ASN A 230 11.87 -13.51 39.28
CA ASN A 230 12.47 -14.57 40.13
C ASN A 230 13.21 -15.66 39.31
N GLY A 231 13.81 -15.28 38.19
CA GLY A 231 14.54 -16.20 37.31
C GLY A 231 13.66 -16.90 36.25
N GLU A 232 12.35 -16.76 36.31
CA GLU A 232 11.40 -17.36 35.36
C GLU A 232 10.93 -16.35 34.33
N VAL A 233 10.84 -16.77 33.05
CA VAL A 233 10.29 -15.96 31.94
C VAL A 233 8.78 -15.88 32.08
N GLN A 234 8.27 -14.67 32.29
CA GLN A 234 6.85 -14.39 32.41
C GLN A 234 6.21 -14.17 31.02
N ASP A 235 6.90 -13.45 30.16
CA ASP A 235 6.43 -13.13 28.80
C ASP A 235 7.61 -12.99 27.84
N GLU A 236 7.39 -13.25 26.56
CA GLU A 236 8.36 -13.03 25.47
C GLU A 236 7.68 -12.42 24.27
N VAL A 237 8.27 -11.36 23.72
CA VAL A 237 7.89 -10.74 22.45
C VAL A 237 9.09 -10.75 21.52
N ARG A 238 8.90 -11.19 20.29
CA ARG A 238 9.91 -11.19 19.25
C ARG A 238 9.55 -10.15 18.19
N GLN A 239 10.49 -9.26 17.91
CA GLN A 239 10.35 -8.24 16.87
C GLN A 239 11.52 -8.34 15.89
N ARG A 240 11.21 -8.34 14.59
CA ARG A 240 12.22 -8.20 13.55
C ARG A 240 12.55 -6.73 13.35
N PHE A 241 13.77 -6.43 12.97
CA PHE A 241 14.22 -5.10 12.62
C PHE A 241 15.40 -5.17 11.64
N GLY A 242 15.60 -4.11 10.87
CA GLY A 242 16.77 -3.98 9.99
C GLY A 242 17.63 -2.79 10.39
N VAL A 243 18.94 -2.96 10.34
CA VAL A 243 19.91 -1.89 10.57
C VAL A 243 20.15 -1.16 9.25
N ARG A 244 19.82 0.11 9.19
CA ARG A 244 19.98 0.93 7.98
C ARG A 244 20.10 2.40 8.32
N SER A 245 20.65 3.17 7.37
CA SER A 245 20.54 4.62 7.33
C SER A 245 20.00 5.07 5.98
N PHE A 246 19.26 6.17 5.95
CA PHE A 246 18.82 6.79 4.70
C PHE A 246 18.79 8.30 4.82
N SER A 247 18.85 8.97 3.67
CA SER A 247 18.71 10.40 3.56
C SER A 247 18.12 10.79 2.22
N VAL A 248 17.59 12.01 2.13
CA VAL A 248 17.07 12.57 0.89
C VAL A 248 17.79 13.89 0.61
N ASP A 249 18.34 14.00 -0.59
CA ASP A 249 18.98 15.21 -1.09
C ASP A 249 18.12 15.83 -2.21
N PRO A 250 17.69 17.08 -2.11
CA PRO A 250 16.81 17.70 -3.10
C PRO A 250 17.36 17.73 -4.54
N LYS A 251 18.66 17.56 -4.71
CA LYS A 251 19.35 17.62 -6.02
C LYS A 251 19.82 16.25 -6.51
N ARG A 252 19.78 15.22 -5.65
CA ARG A 252 20.34 13.89 -5.96
C ARG A 252 19.39 12.74 -5.63
N GLY A 253 18.22 13.04 -5.01
CA GLY A 253 17.21 12.04 -4.68
C GLY A 253 17.50 11.27 -3.38
N PHE A 254 17.05 10.04 -3.32
CA PHE A 254 17.10 9.18 -2.13
C PHE A 254 18.42 8.38 -2.04
N PHE A 255 18.92 8.26 -0.82
CA PHE A 255 20.12 7.49 -0.50
C PHE A 255 19.81 6.44 0.56
N LEU A 256 20.25 5.21 0.35
CA LEU A 256 20.20 4.13 1.33
C LEU A 256 21.63 3.70 1.68
N ASN A 257 21.92 3.64 2.98
CA ASN A 257 23.25 3.29 3.50
C ASN A 257 24.40 4.09 2.85
N GLY A 258 24.16 5.41 2.66
CA GLY A 258 25.12 6.33 2.08
C GLY A 258 25.31 6.23 0.56
N ARG A 259 24.58 5.37 -0.14
CA ARG A 259 24.66 5.17 -1.58
C ARG A 259 23.38 5.65 -2.28
N PRO A 260 23.45 6.23 -3.50
CA PRO A 260 22.27 6.53 -4.29
C PRO A 260 21.38 5.29 -4.46
N TYR A 261 20.09 5.46 -4.17
CA TYR A 261 19.10 4.41 -4.29
C TYR A 261 17.80 5.00 -4.86
N PRO A 262 17.74 5.21 -6.19
CA PRO A 262 16.56 5.81 -6.81
C PRO A 262 15.30 5.01 -6.51
N LEU A 263 14.30 5.65 -5.90
CA LEU A 263 13.04 5.01 -5.55
C LEU A 263 12.07 5.09 -6.72
N HIS A 264 11.70 3.92 -7.23
CA HIS A 264 10.71 3.76 -8.29
C HIS A 264 9.76 2.61 -7.94
N GLY A 265 8.48 2.88 -8.00
CA GLY A 265 7.54 1.86 -7.58
C GLY A 265 6.08 2.24 -7.80
N VAL A 266 5.23 1.68 -6.97
CA VAL A 266 3.79 1.68 -7.15
C VAL A 266 3.06 2.09 -5.87
N SER A 267 1.83 2.56 -6.02
CA SER A 267 0.86 2.63 -4.93
C SER A 267 0.00 1.37 -4.90
N ARG A 268 -0.52 1.00 -3.72
CA ARG A 268 -1.37 -0.17 -3.54
C ARG A 268 -2.57 0.16 -2.66
N HIS A 269 -3.78 -0.18 -3.14
CA HIS A 269 -4.96 -0.38 -2.31
C HIS A 269 -5.05 -1.84 -1.83
N GLN A 270 -5.67 -2.06 -0.65
CA GLN A 270 -5.82 -3.36 -0.03
C GLN A 270 -7.22 -3.91 -0.30
N ASP A 271 -7.56 -4.11 -1.60
CA ASP A 271 -8.85 -4.66 -1.99
C ASP A 271 -8.74 -5.62 -3.19
N ARG A 272 -9.77 -6.44 -3.38
CA ARG A 272 -9.91 -7.38 -4.50
C ARG A 272 -11.35 -7.49 -4.98
N LYS A 273 -11.50 -7.87 -6.25
CA LYS A 273 -12.79 -8.11 -6.89
C LYS A 273 -13.60 -9.17 -6.15
N GLY A 274 -14.82 -8.79 -5.74
CA GLY A 274 -15.75 -9.66 -5.04
C GLY A 274 -15.44 -9.95 -3.57
N LEU A 275 -14.33 -9.39 -3.03
CA LEU A 275 -13.90 -9.58 -1.65
C LEU A 275 -13.80 -8.25 -0.88
N GLY A 276 -13.73 -7.11 -1.59
CA GLY A 276 -13.41 -5.84 -0.96
C GLY A 276 -12.06 -5.92 -0.26
N ASN A 277 -11.99 -5.36 0.95
CA ASN A 277 -10.78 -5.37 1.78
C ASN A 277 -10.61 -6.66 2.64
N ALA A 278 -11.56 -7.61 2.57
CA ALA A 278 -11.51 -8.89 3.30
C ALA A 278 -10.61 -9.91 2.59
N ILE A 279 -9.32 -9.61 2.49
CA ILE A 279 -8.32 -10.39 1.77
C ILE A 279 -7.47 -11.26 2.71
N THR A 280 -6.93 -12.36 2.19
CA THR A 280 -6.14 -13.34 2.95
C THR A 280 -4.63 -13.10 2.83
N ARG A 281 -3.83 -13.81 3.63
CA ARG A 281 -2.36 -13.76 3.56
C ARG A 281 -1.84 -14.19 2.19
N GLU A 282 -2.39 -15.25 1.61
CA GLU A 282 -2.01 -15.74 0.29
C GLU A 282 -2.24 -14.70 -0.81
N MET A 283 -3.26 -13.85 -0.64
CA MET A 283 -3.52 -12.73 -1.57
C MET A 283 -2.54 -11.58 -1.38
N HIS A 284 -2.05 -11.35 -0.17
CA HIS A 284 -0.94 -10.43 0.07
C HIS A 284 0.35 -10.95 -0.57
N ASP A 285 0.63 -12.26 -0.45
CA ASP A 285 1.79 -12.91 -1.09
C ASP A 285 1.75 -12.75 -2.61
N GLU A 286 0.59 -12.99 -3.23
CA GLU A 286 0.39 -12.81 -4.69
C GLU A 286 0.64 -11.36 -5.11
N ASP A 287 0.10 -10.39 -4.38
CA ASP A 287 0.34 -8.97 -4.65
C ASP A 287 1.84 -8.63 -4.56
N MET A 288 2.53 -9.10 -3.53
CA MET A 288 3.98 -8.87 -3.40
C MET A 288 4.79 -9.52 -4.53
N GLN A 289 4.41 -10.73 -4.96
CA GLN A 289 5.10 -11.39 -6.08
C GLN A 289 4.96 -10.59 -7.38
N LEU A 290 3.78 -10.05 -7.68
CA LEU A 290 3.56 -9.20 -8.86
C LEU A 290 4.36 -7.90 -8.79
N ILE A 291 4.47 -7.28 -7.60
CA ILE A 291 5.28 -6.06 -7.38
C ILE A 291 6.77 -6.36 -7.57
N LYS A 292 7.26 -7.50 -7.06
CA LYS A 292 8.66 -7.95 -7.27
C LYS A 292 8.94 -8.24 -8.74
N GLU A 293 8.03 -8.93 -9.43
CA GLU A 293 8.17 -9.21 -10.88
C GLU A 293 8.28 -7.93 -11.71
N LEU A 294 7.54 -6.87 -11.32
CA LEU A 294 7.61 -5.56 -11.95
C LEU A 294 9.02 -4.92 -11.84
N GLY A 295 9.79 -5.30 -10.81
CA GLY A 295 11.09 -4.69 -10.50
C GLY A 295 10.98 -3.42 -9.65
N ALA A 296 9.84 -3.16 -9.01
CA ALA A 296 9.70 -2.05 -8.07
C ALA A 296 10.60 -2.22 -6.85
N ASN A 297 11.07 -1.10 -6.27
CA ASN A 297 11.84 -1.08 -5.02
C ASN A 297 11.20 -0.21 -3.93
N THR A 298 10.06 0.41 -4.22
CA THR A 298 9.29 1.19 -3.26
C THR A 298 7.79 0.97 -3.45
N ILE A 299 7.04 1.07 -2.35
CA ILE A 299 5.58 0.98 -2.34
C ILE A 299 5.01 2.10 -1.47
N ARG A 300 4.05 2.84 -2.00
CA ARG A 300 3.17 3.70 -1.21
C ARG A 300 1.95 2.91 -0.80
N LEU A 301 1.79 2.67 0.49
CA LEU A 301 0.65 1.94 1.06
C LEU A 301 -0.52 2.92 1.25
N ALA A 302 -1.21 3.18 0.15
CA ALA A 302 -2.28 4.15 0.06
C ALA A 302 -3.63 3.57 0.54
N HIS A 303 -4.47 4.33 1.18
CA HIS A 303 -4.28 5.66 1.79
C HIS A 303 -4.40 5.55 3.31
N TYR A 304 -4.08 4.39 3.88
CA TYR A 304 -4.35 3.99 5.26
C TYR A 304 -3.35 2.93 5.72
N GLN A 305 -3.32 2.65 7.01
CA GLN A 305 -2.51 1.56 7.55
C GLN A 305 -2.95 0.22 6.94
N HIS A 306 -2.01 -0.45 6.27
CA HIS A 306 -2.23 -1.77 5.69
C HIS A 306 -2.11 -2.87 6.75
N ASP A 307 -2.40 -4.12 6.35
CA ASP A 307 -2.23 -5.29 7.20
C ASP A 307 -0.78 -5.44 7.67
N GLN A 308 -0.56 -5.79 8.94
CA GLN A 308 0.77 -5.99 9.53
C GLN A 308 1.59 -7.02 8.75
N TYR A 309 0.94 -8.05 8.26
CA TYR A 309 1.58 -9.05 7.41
C TYR A 309 2.17 -8.47 6.12
N PHE A 310 1.53 -7.44 5.54
CA PHE A 310 2.06 -6.83 4.33
C PHE A 310 3.30 -5.97 4.60
N TYR A 311 3.40 -5.33 5.77
CA TYR A 311 4.65 -4.67 6.18
C TYR A 311 5.77 -5.69 6.42
N ASP A 312 5.46 -6.85 7.01
CA ASP A 312 6.42 -7.96 7.13
C ASP A 312 6.95 -8.41 5.77
N LEU A 313 6.07 -8.55 4.76
CA LEU A 313 6.46 -8.86 3.39
C LEU A 313 7.32 -7.76 2.76
N CYS A 314 7.04 -6.49 3.04
CA CYS A 314 7.86 -5.37 2.57
C CYS A 314 9.27 -5.41 3.17
N ASP A 315 9.40 -5.68 4.47
CA ASP A 315 10.70 -5.86 5.13
C ASP A 315 11.52 -6.98 4.49
N GLU A 316 10.90 -8.15 4.28
CA GLU A 316 11.51 -9.35 3.70
C GLU A 316 11.87 -9.17 2.21
N ALA A 317 11.05 -8.44 1.47
CA ALA A 317 11.29 -8.15 0.06
C ALA A 317 12.25 -6.98 -0.16
N GLY A 318 12.60 -6.22 0.89
CA GLY A 318 13.46 -5.04 0.78
C GLY A 318 12.77 -3.83 0.15
N MET A 319 11.43 -3.78 0.16
CA MET A 319 10.67 -2.66 -0.38
C MET A 319 10.76 -1.45 0.53
N VAL A 320 11.13 -0.30 -0.01
CA VAL A 320 11.05 0.97 0.74
C VAL A 320 9.59 1.44 0.78
N VAL A 321 9.08 1.77 1.97
CA VAL A 321 7.66 2.04 2.19
C VAL A 321 7.41 3.47 2.62
N TRP A 322 6.38 4.07 1.99
CA TRP A 322 5.65 5.22 2.48
C TRP A 322 4.35 4.73 3.11
N ALA A 323 4.20 4.89 4.43
CA ALA A 323 3.01 4.55 5.19
C ALA A 323 2.24 5.83 5.56
N GLU A 324 0.90 5.81 5.47
CA GLU A 324 0.08 7.01 5.68
C GLU A 324 -1.22 6.73 6.43
N ILE A 325 -1.81 7.79 6.98
CA ILE A 325 -3.15 7.78 7.58
C ILE A 325 -4.21 8.23 6.57
N PRO A 326 -5.48 7.83 6.74
CA PRO A 326 -6.56 8.16 5.80
C PRO A 326 -7.09 9.61 5.95
N TYR A 327 -6.26 10.57 6.32
CA TYR A 327 -6.58 12.00 6.28
C TYR A 327 -6.52 12.45 4.82
N ILE A 328 -7.69 12.40 4.15
CA ILE A 328 -7.79 12.47 2.69
C ILE A 328 -8.95 13.35 2.23
N SER A 329 -8.75 14.03 1.12
CA SER A 329 -9.70 14.82 0.32
C SER A 329 -10.33 16.02 1.00
N GLU A 330 -10.61 15.98 2.29
CA GLU A 330 -11.24 17.07 3.04
C GLU A 330 -10.68 17.20 4.46
N HIS A 331 -10.74 18.40 4.99
CA HIS A 331 -10.50 18.65 6.40
C HIS A 331 -11.82 18.77 7.15
N MET A 332 -12.03 17.86 8.10
CA MET A 332 -13.16 17.91 9.04
C MET A 332 -12.67 18.44 10.37
N PRO A 333 -13.14 19.62 10.83
CA PRO A 333 -12.70 20.19 12.12
C PRO A 333 -12.92 19.26 13.31
N ASN A 334 -14.03 18.49 13.31
CA ASN A 334 -14.34 17.51 14.35
C ASN A 334 -13.54 16.20 14.22
N GLY A 335 -12.84 16.00 13.11
CA GLY A 335 -12.02 14.82 12.83
C GLY A 335 -10.54 14.95 13.23
N ARG A 336 -10.12 16.09 13.80
CA ARG A 336 -8.71 16.34 14.16
C ARG A 336 -8.18 15.29 15.14
N GLU A 337 -8.88 15.01 16.23
CA GLU A 337 -8.47 14.00 17.22
C GLU A 337 -8.35 12.61 16.61
N ASN A 338 -9.19 12.27 15.65
CA ASN A 338 -9.12 10.99 14.94
C ASN A 338 -7.86 10.91 14.05
N THR A 339 -7.45 11.99 13.38
CA THR A 339 -6.18 11.99 12.62
C THR A 339 -4.98 11.80 13.54
N ILE A 340 -4.98 12.43 14.71
CA ILE A 340 -3.92 12.29 15.73
C ILE A 340 -3.88 10.86 16.28
N SER A 341 -5.04 10.28 16.62
CA SER A 341 -5.14 8.91 17.11
C SER A 341 -4.62 7.91 16.08
N GLN A 342 -5.09 7.98 14.84
CA GLN A 342 -4.66 7.10 13.77
C GLN A 342 -3.16 7.23 13.47
N MET A 343 -2.57 8.45 13.55
CA MET A 343 -1.13 8.64 13.35
C MET A 343 -0.32 8.00 14.48
N LYS A 344 -0.76 8.15 15.74
CA LYS A 344 -0.10 7.50 16.88
C LYS A 344 -0.12 5.98 16.75
N GLU A 345 -1.26 5.41 16.38
CA GLU A 345 -1.41 3.97 16.17
C GLU A 345 -0.54 3.48 15.01
N LEU A 346 -0.55 4.19 13.88
CA LEU A 346 0.28 3.87 12.72
C LEU A 346 1.77 3.80 13.11
N ILE A 347 2.27 4.81 13.82
CA ILE A 347 3.68 4.88 14.23
C ILE A 347 4.01 3.76 15.22
N VAL A 348 3.24 3.61 16.30
CA VAL A 348 3.55 2.64 17.36
C VAL A 348 3.47 1.20 16.85
N GLN A 349 2.47 0.89 16.04
CA GLN A 349 2.28 -0.46 15.52
C GLN A 349 3.31 -0.86 14.47
N ASN A 350 3.90 0.12 13.76
CA ASN A 350 4.79 -0.12 12.62
C ASN A 350 6.23 0.38 12.84
N TYR A 351 6.58 0.84 14.04
CA TYR A 351 7.87 1.46 14.31
C TYR A 351 9.07 0.56 13.97
N ASN A 352 8.97 -0.74 14.23
CA ASN A 352 10.08 -1.69 14.08
C ASN A 352 10.35 -2.10 12.62
N HIS A 353 9.45 -1.78 11.67
CA HIS A 353 9.62 -2.14 10.26
C HIS A 353 10.76 -1.36 9.61
N ALA A 354 11.76 -2.09 9.11
CA ALA A 354 12.91 -1.51 8.41
C ALA A 354 12.51 -0.82 7.10
N CYS A 355 11.49 -1.31 6.43
CA CYS A 355 11.02 -0.83 5.14
C CYS A 355 10.50 0.62 5.16
N ILE A 356 9.91 1.08 6.28
CA ILE A 356 9.28 2.41 6.35
C ILE A 356 10.34 3.50 6.45
N VAL A 357 10.28 4.51 5.59
CA VAL A 357 11.19 5.66 5.57
C VAL A 357 10.48 7.00 5.80
N CYS A 358 9.16 7.04 5.58
CA CYS A 358 8.39 8.25 5.85
C CYS A 358 6.96 7.97 6.30
N TRP A 359 6.42 8.89 7.10
CA TRP A 359 5.04 8.96 7.53
C TRP A 359 4.27 9.96 6.69
N GLY A 360 3.22 9.51 6.01
CA GLY A 360 2.33 10.34 5.22
C GLY A 360 1.26 10.98 6.09
N VAL A 361 1.25 12.32 6.18
CA VAL A 361 0.32 13.02 7.08
C VAL A 361 -1.02 13.29 6.42
N SER A 362 -1.10 13.38 5.08
CA SER A 362 -2.37 13.61 4.37
C SER A 362 -2.27 13.32 2.87
N ASN A 363 -3.45 13.21 2.24
CA ASN A 363 -3.61 13.12 0.80
C ASN A 363 -4.68 14.08 0.28
N GLU A 364 -4.33 14.95 -0.67
CA GLU A 364 -5.25 15.79 -1.47
C GLU A 364 -6.28 16.62 -0.68
N ILE A 365 -5.99 17.04 0.52
CA ILE A 365 -6.95 17.75 1.39
C ILE A 365 -7.55 18.98 0.69
N THR A 366 -6.78 19.64 -0.16
CA THR A 366 -7.21 20.83 -0.88
C THR A 366 -8.17 20.56 -2.05
N ILE A 367 -8.49 19.30 -2.33
CA ILE A 367 -9.49 18.96 -3.38
C ILE A 367 -10.91 19.37 -2.95
N SER A 368 -11.26 19.21 -1.67
CA SER A 368 -12.58 19.59 -1.15
C SER A 368 -12.54 20.69 -0.09
N THR A 369 -11.38 20.99 0.48
CA THR A 369 -11.23 22.03 1.49
C THR A 369 -10.36 23.17 0.96
N LYS A 370 -10.91 24.38 0.91
CA LYS A 370 -10.10 25.57 0.64
C LYS A 370 -9.05 25.74 1.73
N ASP A 371 -7.85 26.19 1.33
CA ASP A 371 -6.77 26.48 2.27
C ASP A 371 -7.25 27.42 3.38
N ASN A 372 -7.11 26.96 4.62
CA ASN A 372 -7.48 27.73 5.82
C ASN A 372 -6.54 27.38 6.97
N ARG A 373 -6.62 28.18 8.04
CA ARG A 373 -5.73 28.07 9.19
C ARG A 373 -5.90 26.74 9.93
N ASP A 374 -7.14 26.30 10.19
CA ASP A 374 -7.43 25.09 10.96
C ASP A 374 -6.85 23.84 10.29
N MET A 375 -7.01 23.74 8.96
CA MET A 375 -6.40 22.69 8.15
C MET A 375 -4.87 22.69 8.25
N ARG A 376 -4.23 23.87 8.12
CA ARG A 376 -2.76 23.98 8.23
C ARG A 376 -2.27 23.65 9.64
N ASP A 377 -2.96 24.13 10.66
CA ASP A 377 -2.63 23.83 12.06
C ASP A 377 -2.69 22.32 12.32
N ASN A 378 -3.67 21.60 11.73
CA ASN A 378 -3.72 20.14 11.83
C ASN A 378 -2.51 19.45 11.15
N HIS A 379 -2.09 19.95 9.98
CA HIS A 379 -0.88 19.41 9.32
C HIS A 379 0.38 19.65 10.15
N HIS A 380 0.54 20.84 10.77
CA HIS A 380 1.65 21.11 11.69
C HIS A 380 1.61 20.16 12.90
N VAL A 381 0.44 19.99 13.53
CA VAL A 381 0.27 19.06 14.66
C VAL A 381 0.69 17.63 14.27
N LEU A 382 0.26 17.15 13.11
CA LEU A 382 0.63 15.80 12.65
C LEU A 382 2.11 15.67 12.31
N ASN A 383 2.69 16.69 11.68
CA ASN A 383 4.14 16.72 11.38
C ASN A 383 4.96 16.68 12.66
N ASP A 384 4.64 17.55 13.62
CA ASP A 384 5.35 17.64 14.90
C ASP A 384 5.19 16.36 15.72
N LEU A 385 3.98 15.77 15.72
CA LEU A 385 3.71 14.49 16.36
C LEU A 385 4.58 13.36 15.79
N CYS A 386 4.72 13.29 14.46
CA CYS A 386 5.59 12.30 13.84
C CYS A 386 7.02 12.43 14.34
N HIS A 387 7.58 13.65 14.39
CA HIS A 387 8.95 13.90 14.85
C HIS A 387 9.12 13.71 16.36
N GLU A 388 8.08 13.95 17.15
CA GLU A 388 8.09 13.66 18.59
C GLU A 388 8.17 12.14 18.86
N MET A 389 7.37 11.35 18.13
CA MET A 389 7.27 9.91 18.32
C MET A 389 8.37 9.13 17.61
N ASP A 390 8.87 9.64 16.49
CA ASP A 390 9.90 8.98 15.67
C ASP A 390 10.89 9.99 15.08
N LYS A 391 12.09 10.03 15.63
CA LYS A 391 13.18 10.91 15.17
C LYS A 391 13.98 10.34 14.00
N THR A 392 13.65 9.14 13.54
CA THR A 392 14.42 8.41 12.53
C THR A 392 13.83 8.49 11.13
N ARG A 393 12.54 8.77 11.02
CA ARG A 393 11.83 8.82 9.74
C ARG A 393 11.40 10.24 9.38
N LEU A 394 11.26 10.46 8.08
CA LEU A 394 10.82 11.73 7.52
C LEU A 394 9.28 11.79 7.45
N THR A 395 8.76 12.98 7.27
CA THR A 395 7.35 13.23 7.00
C THR A 395 7.14 13.63 5.55
N THR A 396 5.98 13.28 5.00
CA THR A 396 5.57 13.68 3.64
C THR A 396 4.06 13.87 3.57
N LEU A 397 3.59 14.45 2.48
CA LEU A 397 2.18 14.53 2.13
C LEU A 397 2.02 14.44 0.60
N ALA A 398 0.84 14.00 0.15
CA ALA A 398 0.49 14.00 -1.25
C ALA A 398 -0.38 15.21 -1.58
N CYS A 399 0.17 16.15 -2.33
CA CYS A 399 -0.53 17.36 -2.73
C CYS A 399 -1.44 17.12 -3.92
N TYR A 400 -2.65 17.65 -3.87
CA TYR A 400 -3.53 17.76 -5.03
C TYR A 400 -2.92 18.69 -6.08
N ALA A 401 -2.97 18.28 -7.35
CA ALA A 401 -2.34 19.02 -8.45
C ALA A 401 -2.72 20.51 -8.50
N MET A 402 -4.01 20.82 -8.28
CA MET A 402 -4.54 22.19 -8.37
C MET A 402 -4.28 23.04 -7.13
N CYS A 403 -3.71 22.50 -6.06
CA CYS A 403 -3.34 23.31 -4.90
C CYS A 403 -2.21 24.31 -5.24
N GLY A 404 -1.42 23.99 -6.26
CA GLY A 404 -0.33 24.84 -6.77
C GLY A 404 0.93 24.81 -5.89
N PRO A 405 2.10 25.09 -6.48
CA PRO A 405 3.39 24.94 -5.81
C PRO A 405 3.65 25.95 -4.69
N PHE A 406 2.88 27.03 -4.63
CA PHE A 406 3.00 28.10 -3.63
C PHE A 406 2.06 27.95 -2.44
N ASN A 407 1.22 26.91 -2.43
CA ASN A 407 0.32 26.66 -1.31
C ASN A 407 1.11 26.31 -0.04
N PRO A 408 0.85 26.99 1.10
CA PRO A 408 1.59 26.74 2.34
C PRO A 408 1.57 25.28 2.80
N VAL A 409 0.51 24.55 2.55
CA VAL A 409 0.38 23.13 2.93
C VAL A 409 1.51 22.28 2.33
N ALA A 410 1.94 22.57 1.10
CA ALA A 410 3.02 21.83 0.41
C ALA A 410 4.41 22.00 1.07
N HIS A 411 4.53 22.90 2.07
CA HIS A 411 5.81 23.25 2.68
C HIS A 411 5.90 22.93 4.19
N ILE A 412 4.95 22.14 4.72
CA ILE A 412 4.90 21.81 6.15
C ILE A 412 5.80 20.60 6.47
N THR A 413 5.74 19.55 5.68
CA THR A 413 6.47 18.29 5.90
C THR A 413 7.90 18.34 5.40
N ASP A 414 8.76 17.38 5.80
CA ASP A 414 10.16 17.31 5.35
C ASP A 414 10.28 17.16 3.83
N LEU A 415 9.49 16.27 3.27
CA LEU A 415 9.39 15.99 1.83
C LEU A 415 8.05 16.49 1.30
N VAL A 416 7.99 16.76 0.01
CA VAL A 416 6.72 17.04 -0.66
C VAL A 416 6.54 16.10 -1.84
N SER A 417 5.31 15.64 -2.04
CA SER A 417 4.97 14.79 -3.19
C SER A 417 3.65 15.26 -3.81
N TRP A 418 3.50 15.02 -5.10
CA TRP A 418 2.39 15.53 -5.87
C TRP A 418 1.65 14.42 -6.59
N ASN A 419 0.31 14.50 -6.57
CA ASN A 419 -0.57 13.74 -7.42
C ASN A 419 -0.75 14.50 -8.72
N LEU A 420 -0.02 14.13 -9.77
CA LEU A 420 -0.02 14.82 -11.04
C LEU A 420 -0.45 13.89 -12.17
N TYR A 421 -1.55 14.24 -12.82
CA TYR A 421 -2.12 13.46 -13.92
C TYR A 421 -2.13 14.27 -15.22
N LEU A 422 -1.03 15.01 -15.47
CA LEU A 422 -0.84 15.77 -16.70
C LEU A 422 -0.63 14.80 -17.86
N GLY A 423 -1.44 14.93 -18.89
CA GLY A 423 -1.57 13.95 -19.97
C GLY A 423 -2.78 13.03 -19.82
N TRP A 424 -3.44 13.00 -18.65
CA TRP A 424 -4.71 12.31 -18.44
C TRP A 424 -5.85 13.28 -18.12
N TYR A 425 -5.91 13.90 -16.94
CA TYR A 425 -6.96 14.90 -16.63
C TYR A 425 -6.71 16.23 -17.34
N VAL A 426 -5.46 16.64 -17.45
CA VAL A 426 -5.04 17.83 -18.17
C VAL A 426 -4.29 17.42 -19.44
N PRO A 427 -4.60 18.00 -20.64
CA PRO A 427 -3.88 17.64 -21.86
C PRO A 427 -2.42 18.11 -21.84
N GLY A 428 -1.51 17.28 -22.38
CA GLY A 428 -0.10 17.61 -22.57
C GLY A 428 0.82 16.85 -21.60
N LEU A 429 1.38 15.74 -22.07
CA LEU A 429 2.37 14.94 -21.30
C LEU A 429 3.61 15.76 -20.95
N PHE A 430 4.08 16.64 -21.86
CA PHE A 430 5.25 17.49 -21.67
C PHE A 430 5.12 18.47 -20.50
N LEU A 431 3.91 18.73 -20.03
CA LEU A 431 3.67 19.60 -18.87
C LEU A 431 4.26 19.00 -17.58
N ASN A 432 4.47 17.67 -17.52
CA ASN A 432 5.16 17.05 -16.38
C ASN A 432 6.60 17.54 -16.24
N ASP A 433 7.36 17.58 -17.34
CA ASP A 433 8.72 18.14 -17.34
C ASP A 433 8.73 19.60 -16.90
N LEU A 434 7.89 20.41 -17.50
CA LEU A 434 7.82 21.85 -17.19
C LEU A 434 7.40 22.12 -15.76
N TRP A 435 6.49 21.32 -15.21
CA TRP A 435 6.04 21.49 -13.85
C TRP A 435 7.15 21.14 -12.83
N MET A 436 7.87 20.03 -13.05
CA MET A 436 8.99 19.63 -12.20
C MET A 436 10.13 20.65 -12.24
N ASP A 437 10.53 21.06 -13.42
CA ASP A 437 11.58 22.08 -13.60
C ASP A 437 11.18 23.39 -12.93
N PHE A 438 9.95 23.82 -13.09
CA PHE A 438 9.44 25.05 -12.46
C PHE A 438 9.44 24.94 -10.93
N PHE A 439 8.94 23.83 -10.38
CA PHE A 439 8.94 23.62 -8.93
C PHE A 439 10.37 23.62 -8.38
N HIS A 440 11.28 22.86 -9.02
CA HIS A 440 12.67 22.78 -8.60
C HIS A 440 13.42 24.12 -8.72
N LEU A 441 13.09 24.91 -9.73
CA LEU A 441 13.62 26.27 -9.87
C LEU A 441 13.17 27.19 -8.72
N CYS A 442 11.87 27.13 -8.36
CA CYS A 442 11.32 27.95 -7.27
C CYS A 442 11.80 27.48 -5.89
N TYR A 443 11.97 26.18 -5.70
CA TYR A 443 12.28 25.54 -4.42
C TYR A 443 13.44 24.55 -4.53
N PRO A 444 14.67 24.99 -4.86
CA PRO A 444 15.81 24.10 -5.17
C PRO A 444 16.30 23.27 -3.97
N ASN A 445 15.88 23.62 -2.76
CA ASN A 445 16.23 22.91 -1.51
C ASN A 445 15.05 22.08 -0.97
N ARG A 446 13.96 21.95 -1.73
CA ARG A 446 12.79 21.16 -1.36
C ARG A 446 12.80 19.84 -2.12
N ALA A 447 12.89 18.72 -1.41
CA ALA A 447 12.84 17.40 -2.04
C ALA A 447 11.43 17.12 -2.57
N LEU A 448 11.34 16.92 -3.89
CA LEU A 448 10.11 16.66 -4.62
C LEU A 448 9.99 15.19 -4.98
N GLY A 449 8.77 14.64 -4.86
CA GLY A 449 8.40 13.31 -5.36
C GLY A 449 7.08 13.31 -6.11
N PHE A 450 6.83 12.20 -6.80
CA PHE A 450 5.54 11.88 -7.39
C PHE A 450 4.85 10.82 -6.53
N SER A 451 3.80 11.22 -5.82
CA SER A 451 2.96 10.30 -5.03
C SER A 451 1.98 9.55 -5.90
N GLU A 452 1.51 10.19 -6.99
CA GLU A 452 0.61 9.56 -7.94
C GLU A 452 0.79 10.14 -9.34
N TYR A 453 0.77 9.25 -10.34
CA TYR A 453 0.66 9.54 -11.76
C TYR A 453 0.13 8.29 -12.48
N GLY A 454 -0.69 8.47 -13.52
CA GLY A 454 -1.28 7.35 -14.25
C GLY A 454 -2.35 7.76 -15.25
N ALA A 455 -2.73 6.83 -16.08
CA ALA A 455 -3.84 6.94 -17.02
C ALA A 455 -4.70 5.68 -16.95
N GLU A 456 -5.99 5.81 -17.20
CA GLU A 456 -6.90 4.66 -17.29
C GLU A 456 -6.55 3.79 -18.51
N GLY A 457 -6.65 2.48 -18.35
CA GLY A 457 -6.50 1.52 -19.44
C GLY A 457 -7.29 0.26 -19.15
N MET A 458 -8.15 -0.14 -20.07
CA MET A 458 -8.94 -1.36 -20.00
C MET A 458 -8.43 -2.37 -21.03
N PRO A 459 -8.16 -3.64 -20.64
CA PRO A 459 -7.58 -4.65 -21.53
C PRO A 459 -8.42 -5.01 -22.76
N ASN A 460 -9.69 -4.65 -22.77
CA ASN A 460 -10.63 -4.89 -23.89
C ASN A 460 -10.82 -3.67 -24.81
N LEU A 461 -10.28 -2.49 -24.45
CA LEU A 461 -10.43 -1.28 -25.24
C LEU A 461 -9.15 -0.97 -26.01
N HIS A 462 -9.29 -0.77 -27.31
CA HIS A 462 -8.16 -0.65 -28.22
C HIS A 462 -8.36 0.39 -29.32
N SER A 463 -7.26 0.99 -29.77
CA SER A 463 -7.27 1.94 -30.90
C SER A 463 -5.92 1.96 -31.61
N SER A 464 -5.96 2.02 -32.95
CA SER A 464 -4.77 2.34 -33.77
C SER A 464 -4.36 3.81 -33.69
N HIS A 465 -5.24 4.67 -33.15
CA HIS A 465 -5.02 6.10 -32.93
C HIS A 465 -5.42 6.47 -31.50
N PRO A 466 -4.71 5.99 -30.49
CA PRO A 466 -5.07 6.17 -29.10
C PRO A 466 -5.04 7.65 -28.69
N ARG A 467 -6.01 8.06 -27.89
CA ARG A 467 -6.18 9.45 -27.46
C ARG A 467 -6.44 9.53 -25.96
N ARG A 468 -6.01 10.61 -25.36
CA ARG A 468 -6.33 10.95 -23.98
C ARG A 468 -7.84 10.79 -23.69
N GLY A 469 -8.18 10.00 -22.70
CA GLY A 469 -9.55 9.78 -22.26
C GLY A 469 -10.30 8.66 -22.99
N ASP A 470 -9.67 7.90 -23.87
CA ASP A 470 -10.33 6.78 -24.59
C ASP A 470 -10.29 5.44 -23.83
N HIS A 471 -9.63 5.40 -22.68
CA HIS A 471 -9.44 4.23 -21.83
C HIS A 471 -8.76 3.04 -22.53
N THR A 472 -8.13 3.27 -23.69
CA THR A 472 -7.44 2.20 -24.40
C THR A 472 -6.17 1.78 -23.68
N GLU A 473 -5.83 0.50 -23.77
CA GLU A 473 -4.57 -0.02 -23.25
C GLU A 473 -3.36 0.65 -23.92
N GLU A 474 -3.48 0.97 -25.20
CA GLU A 474 -2.44 1.67 -25.98
C GLU A 474 -2.18 3.09 -25.45
N TYR A 475 -3.22 3.86 -25.06
CA TYR A 475 -2.99 5.18 -24.49
C TYR A 475 -2.34 5.11 -23.11
N GLN A 476 -2.78 4.17 -22.28
CA GLN A 476 -2.14 3.94 -20.99
C GLN A 476 -0.65 3.64 -21.17
N ALA A 477 -0.29 2.77 -22.12
CA ALA A 477 1.11 2.46 -22.43
C ALA A 477 1.90 3.70 -22.88
N ILE A 478 1.36 4.52 -23.79
CA ILE A 478 1.99 5.79 -24.24
C ILE A 478 2.24 6.74 -23.07
N TYR A 479 1.26 6.87 -22.16
CA TYR A 479 1.39 7.71 -20.97
C TYR A 479 2.59 7.27 -20.13
N HIS A 480 2.66 5.99 -19.80
CA HIS A 480 3.71 5.44 -18.95
C HIS A 480 5.09 5.42 -19.63
N GLU A 481 5.17 5.17 -20.94
CA GLU A 481 6.41 5.34 -21.72
C GLU A 481 6.96 6.77 -21.63
N TYR A 482 6.08 7.77 -21.69
CA TYR A 482 6.48 9.16 -21.53
C TYR A 482 7.00 9.44 -20.12
N MET A 483 6.27 9.00 -19.11
CA MET A 483 6.61 9.27 -17.70
C MET A 483 7.95 8.64 -17.31
N LEU A 484 8.25 7.42 -17.75
CA LEU A 484 9.55 6.79 -17.50
C LEU A 484 10.71 7.61 -18.07
N ARG A 485 10.61 8.05 -19.33
CA ARG A 485 11.60 8.93 -19.94
C ARG A 485 11.68 10.30 -19.26
N CYS A 486 10.56 10.80 -18.78
CA CYS A 486 10.51 12.04 -18.02
C CYS A 486 11.28 11.91 -16.70
N PHE A 487 11.09 10.83 -15.96
CA PHE A 487 11.84 10.58 -14.72
C PHE A 487 13.33 10.30 -14.96
N ASP A 488 13.71 9.70 -16.06
CA ASP A 488 15.12 9.56 -16.46
C ASP A 488 15.83 10.92 -16.62
N ARG A 489 15.09 11.97 -17.00
CA ARG A 489 15.61 13.35 -17.08
C ARG A 489 15.64 14.05 -15.70
N HIS A 490 14.82 13.58 -14.72
CA HIS A 490 14.64 14.21 -13.40
C HIS A 490 15.09 13.31 -12.24
N LYS A 491 16.30 12.79 -12.30
CA LYS A 491 16.87 11.82 -11.32
C LYS A 491 17.03 12.37 -9.91
N TRP A 492 16.75 13.63 -9.69
CA TRP A 492 16.75 14.30 -8.40
C TRP A 492 15.43 14.10 -7.61
N LEU A 493 14.40 13.52 -8.22
CA LEU A 493 13.17 13.15 -7.50
C LEU A 493 13.50 12.16 -6.38
N TRP A 494 12.90 12.38 -5.19
CA TRP A 494 13.16 11.48 -4.08
C TRP A 494 12.46 10.14 -4.23
N ALA A 495 11.27 10.11 -4.83
CA ALA A 495 10.55 8.87 -5.16
C ALA A 495 9.48 9.11 -6.25
N THR A 496 9.11 8.04 -6.94
CA THR A 496 7.99 8.02 -7.89
C THR A 496 7.11 6.79 -7.66
N HIS A 497 5.79 7.00 -7.53
CA HIS A 497 4.83 5.93 -7.29
C HIS A 497 3.72 5.97 -8.35
N VAL A 498 3.63 4.90 -9.13
CA VAL A 498 2.55 4.72 -10.12
C VAL A 498 1.21 4.63 -9.38
N TRP A 499 0.21 5.34 -9.85
CA TRP A 499 -1.16 5.14 -9.46
C TRP A 499 -1.91 4.35 -10.55
N ASN A 500 -2.13 3.08 -10.33
CA ASN A 500 -1.93 2.22 -9.20
C ASN A 500 -1.29 0.89 -9.67
N MET A 501 -0.83 0.03 -8.75
CA MET A 501 -0.40 -1.33 -9.13
C MET A 501 -1.56 -2.15 -9.68
N TYR A 502 -2.73 -2.04 -9.04
CA TYR A 502 -3.95 -2.78 -9.40
C TYR A 502 -5.10 -1.84 -9.69
N ASP A 503 -5.99 -2.23 -10.59
CA ASP A 503 -7.33 -1.67 -10.63
C ASP A 503 -8.00 -1.90 -9.27
N PHE A 504 -8.85 -0.97 -8.84
CA PHE A 504 -9.50 -1.04 -7.53
C PHE A 504 -10.90 -0.43 -7.57
N ALA A 505 -11.71 -0.76 -6.56
CA ALA A 505 -13.07 -0.26 -6.48
C ALA A 505 -13.14 1.17 -5.92
N ALA A 506 -13.96 1.97 -6.58
CA ALA A 506 -14.34 3.32 -6.17
C ALA A 506 -15.80 3.53 -6.58
N ASP A 507 -16.73 3.12 -5.74
CA ASP A 507 -18.16 3.02 -6.09
C ASP A 507 -18.76 4.31 -6.65
N ALA A 508 -18.31 5.46 -6.16
CA ALA A 508 -18.73 6.77 -6.65
C ALA A 508 -18.21 7.12 -8.05
N ARG A 509 -17.32 6.30 -8.64
CA ARG A 509 -16.62 6.64 -9.87
C ARG A 509 -17.43 6.28 -11.12
N ASP A 510 -17.62 7.26 -12.01
CA ASP A 510 -18.22 7.06 -13.35
C ASP A 510 -17.51 7.97 -14.37
N GLN A 511 -16.22 7.72 -14.61
CA GLN A 511 -15.39 8.50 -15.55
C GLN A 511 -15.32 7.89 -16.96
N GLY A 512 -16.16 6.92 -17.25
CA GLY A 512 -16.11 6.07 -18.44
C GLY A 512 -15.53 4.70 -18.10
N GLY A 513 -15.61 3.76 -18.99
CA GLY A 513 -15.25 2.38 -18.69
C GLY A 513 -16.31 1.67 -17.84
N GLU A 514 -15.88 0.88 -16.88
CA GLU A 514 -16.74 0.15 -15.94
C GLU A 514 -17.10 1.07 -14.76
N PRO A 515 -18.38 1.31 -14.45
CA PRO A 515 -18.78 2.09 -13.28
C PRO A 515 -18.25 1.48 -11.97
N GLY A 516 -17.97 2.32 -10.97
CA GLY A 516 -17.47 1.88 -9.68
C GLY A 516 -16.00 1.44 -9.66
N MET A 517 -15.29 1.64 -10.78
CA MET A 517 -13.93 1.13 -10.94
C MET A 517 -12.93 2.22 -11.34
N ASN A 518 -11.74 2.16 -10.74
CA ASN A 518 -10.56 2.89 -11.18
C ASN A 518 -9.65 1.94 -11.98
N HIS A 519 -9.47 2.22 -13.27
CA HIS A 519 -8.69 1.39 -14.20
C HIS A 519 -7.27 1.90 -14.44
N LYS A 520 -6.70 2.66 -13.51
CA LYS A 520 -5.28 3.10 -13.59
C LYS A 520 -4.28 2.02 -13.19
N GLY A 521 -4.74 0.86 -12.73
CA GLY A 521 -3.89 -0.28 -12.41
C GLY A 521 -3.04 -0.74 -13.58
N LEU A 522 -1.83 -1.21 -13.27
CA LEU A 522 -0.98 -1.94 -14.23
C LEU A 522 -1.47 -3.39 -14.41
N VAL A 523 -2.22 -3.89 -13.43
CA VAL A 523 -2.84 -5.22 -13.40
C VAL A 523 -4.32 -5.05 -13.07
N THR A 524 -5.17 -5.91 -13.66
CA THR A 524 -6.62 -5.87 -13.41
C THR A 524 -6.99 -6.17 -11.96
N PHE A 525 -8.20 -5.75 -11.54
CA PHE A 525 -8.70 -5.88 -10.17
C PHE A 525 -8.74 -7.33 -9.66
N ASP A 526 -8.93 -8.29 -10.54
CA ASP A 526 -8.90 -9.74 -10.24
C ASP A 526 -7.50 -10.37 -10.28
N ARG A 527 -6.44 -9.56 -10.52
CA ARG A 527 -5.02 -9.94 -10.67
C ARG A 527 -4.71 -10.87 -11.87
N LYS A 528 -5.67 -11.13 -12.75
CA LYS A 528 -5.50 -12.12 -13.83
C LYS A 528 -4.78 -11.56 -15.06
N THR A 529 -4.90 -10.27 -15.32
CA THR A 529 -4.35 -9.66 -16.54
C THR A 529 -3.35 -8.58 -16.20
N LYS A 530 -2.09 -8.79 -16.58
CA LYS A 530 -1.08 -7.75 -16.67
C LYS A 530 -1.31 -6.96 -17.95
N LYS A 531 -1.46 -5.65 -17.85
CA LYS A 531 -1.65 -4.76 -19.00
C LYS A 531 -0.31 -4.46 -19.67
N ASP A 532 -0.30 -3.93 -20.89
CA ASP A 532 0.95 -3.54 -21.57
C ASP A 532 1.77 -2.56 -20.71
N SER A 533 1.10 -1.70 -19.96
CA SER A 533 1.73 -0.78 -19.00
C SER A 533 2.52 -1.48 -17.88
N PHE A 534 2.19 -2.71 -17.50
CA PHE A 534 3.01 -3.51 -16.58
C PHE A 534 4.37 -3.83 -17.20
N TYR A 535 4.38 -4.27 -18.45
CA TYR A 535 5.60 -4.73 -19.11
C TYR A 535 6.56 -3.61 -19.49
N ILE A 536 6.08 -2.37 -19.72
CA ILE A 536 6.99 -1.24 -19.91
C ILE A 536 7.78 -0.92 -18.63
N TYR A 537 7.14 -1.01 -17.45
CA TYR A 537 7.84 -0.88 -16.17
C TYR A 537 8.81 -2.03 -15.93
N LYS A 538 8.39 -3.28 -16.21
CA LYS A 538 9.29 -4.44 -16.14
C LYS A 538 10.53 -4.24 -17.04
N ALA A 539 10.37 -3.63 -18.21
CA ALA A 539 11.50 -3.33 -19.10
C ALA A 539 12.48 -2.32 -18.52
N TRP A 540 12.01 -1.35 -17.71
CA TRP A 540 12.86 -0.33 -17.08
C TRP A 540 13.46 -0.75 -15.75
N TRP A 541 12.72 -1.55 -14.96
CA TRP A 541 13.03 -1.77 -13.55
C TRP A 541 13.54 -3.17 -13.22
N SER A 542 13.17 -4.18 -14.02
CA SER A 542 13.54 -5.57 -13.74
C SER A 542 14.82 -6.00 -14.45
N ASP A 543 15.66 -6.76 -13.74
CA ASP A 543 16.83 -7.43 -14.32
C ASP A 543 16.48 -8.82 -14.87
N GLU A 544 15.27 -9.35 -14.62
CA GLU A 544 14.82 -10.64 -15.15
C GLU A 544 14.62 -10.55 -16.66
N PRO A 545 15.35 -11.33 -17.48
CA PRO A 545 15.21 -11.30 -18.92
C PRO A 545 13.80 -11.63 -19.39
N PHE A 546 13.22 -10.78 -20.25
CA PHE A 546 11.90 -11.02 -20.84
C PHE A 546 11.72 -10.32 -22.18
N VAL A 547 10.67 -10.69 -22.91
CA VAL A 547 10.16 -10.02 -24.09
C VAL A 547 8.63 -10.03 -24.05
N HIS A 548 7.99 -8.94 -24.49
CA HIS A 548 6.54 -8.82 -24.53
C HIS A 548 6.07 -8.07 -25.78
N ILE A 549 5.19 -8.69 -26.54
CA ILE A 549 4.50 -8.06 -27.67
C ILE A 549 3.32 -7.25 -27.14
N CYS A 550 3.32 -5.94 -27.39
CA CYS A 550 2.21 -5.07 -26.99
C CYS A 550 0.99 -5.25 -27.89
N SER A 551 -0.17 -4.82 -27.35
CA SER A 551 -1.45 -4.82 -28.07
C SER A 551 -1.87 -6.21 -28.59
N LYS A 552 -1.48 -7.29 -27.91
CA LYS A 552 -1.90 -8.67 -28.29
C LYS A 552 -3.40 -8.85 -28.25
N ARG A 553 -4.08 -8.15 -27.35
CA ARG A 553 -5.53 -8.18 -27.19
C ARG A 553 -6.27 -7.40 -28.28
N TYR A 554 -5.59 -6.45 -28.92
CA TYR A 554 -6.05 -5.77 -30.14
C TYR A 554 -5.79 -6.66 -31.36
N ALA A 555 -6.38 -7.85 -31.40
CA ALA A 555 -6.10 -8.85 -32.42
C ALA A 555 -6.73 -8.53 -33.78
N ASP A 556 -7.97 -8.01 -33.80
CA ASP A 556 -8.68 -7.66 -35.03
C ASP A 556 -8.27 -6.30 -35.55
N ARG A 557 -7.69 -6.24 -36.74
CA ARG A 557 -7.09 -5.06 -37.35
C ARG A 557 -7.67 -4.78 -38.73
N THR A 558 -8.04 -3.55 -38.97
CA THR A 558 -8.54 -3.09 -40.29
C THR A 558 -7.43 -2.56 -41.21
N GLU A 559 -6.23 -2.35 -40.68
CA GLU A 559 -5.06 -1.90 -41.41
C GLU A 559 -4.42 -3.03 -42.20
N ASN A 560 -3.79 -2.71 -43.37
CA ASN A 560 -3.01 -3.65 -44.14
C ASN A 560 -1.59 -3.88 -43.58
N GLU A 561 -1.13 -2.90 -42.84
CA GLU A 561 0.15 -2.94 -42.13
C GLU A 561 0.00 -2.31 -40.74
N ILE A 562 0.59 -2.93 -39.73
CA ILE A 562 0.59 -2.44 -38.36
C ILE A 562 2.00 -2.23 -37.83
N GLU A 563 2.15 -1.33 -36.86
CA GLU A 563 3.34 -1.27 -36.01
C GLU A 563 3.17 -2.30 -34.88
N VAL A 564 4.02 -3.30 -34.82
CA VAL A 564 4.14 -4.20 -33.68
C VAL A 564 5.19 -3.62 -32.74
N LYS A 565 4.76 -3.21 -31.56
CA LYS A 565 5.62 -2.71 -30.50
C LYS A 565 5.98 -3.87 -29.57
N VAL A 566 7.25 -3.95 -29.18
CA VAL A 566 7.77 -4.99 -28.26
C VAL A 566 8.49 -4.31 -27.10
N TYR A 567 8.18 -4.72 -25.88
CA TYR A 567 8.93 -4.34 -24.68
C TYR A 567 9.91 -5.43 -24.28
N SER A 568 11.12 -5.05 -23.93
CA SER A 568 12.15 -5.97 -23.42
C SER A 568 13.23 -5.21 -22.67
N ASN A 569 13.83 -5.84 -21.66
CA ASN A 569 15.04 -5.35 -21.00
C ASN A 569 16.32 -5.90 -21.67
N GLN A 570 16.18 -6.68 -22.75
CA GLN A 570 17.30 -7.19 -23.56
C GLN A 570 17.65 -6.18 -24.67
N LYS A 571 18.92 -6.08 -25.02
CA LYS A 571 19.41 -5.12 -26.02
C LYS A 571 19.07 -5.48 -27.45
N GLN A 572 18.74 -6.74 -27.73
CA GLN A 572 18.49 -7.25 -29.07
C GLN A 572 17.15 -8.01 -29.09
N VAL A 573 16.28 -7.67 -30.04
CA VAL A 573 15.01 -8.33 -30.28
C VAL A 573 14.87 -8.72 -31.75
N SER A 574 14.56 -9.97 -31.99
CA SER A 574 14.21 -10.51 -33.32
C SER A 574 12.69 -10.69 -33.41
N LEU A 575 12.10 -10.30 -34.54
CA LEU A 575 10.68 -10.55 -34.82
C LEU A 575 10.53 -11.53 -35.96
N TYR A 576 9.65 -12.53 -35.76
CA TYR A 576 9.29 -13.53 -36.75
C TYR A 576 7.82 -13.35 -37.13
N VAL A 577 7.48 -13.54 -38.39
CA VAL A 577 6.12 -13.48 -38.92
C VAL A 577 5.85 -14.78 -39.67
N ASN A 578 4.81 -15.52 -39.25
CA ASN A 578 4.45 -16.84 -39.80
C ASN A 578 5.63 -17.83 -39.84
N GLY A 579 6.55 -17.75 -38.88
CA GLY A 579 7.71 -18.61 -38.76
C GLY A 579 8.97 -18.13 -39.49
N GLU A 580 8.89 -17.05 -40.27
CA GLU A 580 10.04 -16.47 -40.96
C GLU A 580 10.56 -15.22 -40.23
N LYS A 581 11.87 -15.07 -40.09
CA LYS A 581 12.49 -13.90 -39.47
C LYS A 581 12.23 -12.66 -40.34
N LEU A 582 11.49 -11.72 -39.80
CA LEU A 582 11.20 -10.44 -40.45
C LEU A 582 12.35 -9.46 -40.29
N ALA A 583 12.80 -9.24 -39.09
CA ALA A 583 13.84 -8.28 -38.76
C ALA A 583 14.42 -8.52 -37.36
N GLU A 584 15.57 -7.89 -37.10
CA GLU A 584 16.18 -7.80 -35.79
C GLU A 584 16.55 -6.35 -35.50
N GLN A 585 16.37 -5.91 -34.29
CA GLN A 585 16.69 -4.56 -33.85
C GLN A 585 17.54 -4.59 -32.58
N GLU A 586 18.50 -3.67 -32.52
CA GLU A 586 19.20 -3.31 -31.29
C GLU A 586 18.62 -2.05 -30.71
N GLY A 587 18.48 -1.98 -29.39
CA GLY A 587 17.87 -0.84 -28.71
C GLY A 587 17.74 -1.06 -27.21
N GLU A 588 16.93 -0.22 -26.59
CA GLU A 588 16.63 -0.30 -25.15
C GLU A 588 15.12 -0.19 -24.93
N HIS A 589 14.56 -1.10 -24.17
CA HIS A 589 13.19 -1.13 -23.64
C HIS A 589 12.05 -1.21 -24.67
N ILE A 590 12.12 -0.49 -25.80
CA ILE A 590 11.02 -0.37 -26.77
C ILE A 590 11.55 -0.63 -28.19
N PHE A 591 11.01 -1.65 -28.83
CA PHE A 591 11.34 -2.05 -30.21
C PHE A 591 10.09 -1.96 -31.06
N LYS A 592 10.21 -1.52 -32.34
CA LYS A 592 9.09 -1.27 -33.23
C LYS A 592 9.31 -1.88 -34.59
N PHE A 593 8.40 -2.72 -35.03
CA PHE A 593 8.48 -3.43 -36.30
C PHE A 593 7.24 -3.14 -37.14
N ARG A 594 7.43 -3.01 -38.46
CA ARG A 594 6.34 -2.93 -39.42
C ARG A 594 5.98 -4.30 -39.92
N VAL A 595 4.72 -4.72 -39.73
CA VAL A 595 4.22 -6.05 -40.10
C VAL A 595 3.02 -5.91 -41.03
N LYS A 596 3.12 -6.51 -42.23
CA LYS A 596 1.99 -6.60 -43.17
C LYS A 596 1.04 -7.69 -42.72
N LEU A 597 -0.25 -7.37 -42.68
CA LEU A 597 -1.31 -8.30 -42.33
C LEU A 597 -1.94 -8.93 -43.57
N ASN A 598 -2.07 -10.26 -43.53
CA ASN A 598 -2.77 -11.04 -44.55
C ASN A 598 -3.53 -12.19 -43.87
N GLY A 599 -4.84 -11.98 -43.67
CA GLY A 599 -5.67 -12.91 -42.88
C GLY A 599 -5.16 -13.04 -41.44
N GLU A 600 -4.99 -14.27 -40.98
CA GLU A 600 -4.37 -14.54 -39.69
C GLU A 600 -2.82 -14.45 -39.83
N THR A 601 -2.22 -13.62 -39.02
CA THR A 601 -0.78 -13.35 -39.03
C THR A 601 -0.20 -13.68 -37.66
N LYS A 602 0.62 -14.70 -37.57
CA LYS A 602 1.32 -15.11 -36.33
C LYS A 602 2.61 -14.32 -36.21
N VAL A 603 2.81 -13.70 -35.06
CA VAL A 603 3.97 -12.88 -34.75
C VAL A 603 4.64 -13.46 -33.50
N GLN A 604 5.97 -13.66 -33.57
CA GLN A 604 6.77 -14.09 -32.45
C GLN A 604 7.93 -13.14 -32.23
N ALA A 605 8.10 -12.68 -31.01
CA ALA A 605 9.26 -11.89 -30.58
C ALA A 605 10.22 -12.76 -29.78
N VAL A 606 11.51 -12.63 -30.04
CA VAL A 606 12.58 -13.39 -29.39
C VAL A 606 13.65 -12.44 -28.89
N ALA A 607 14.03 -12.55 -27.61
CA ALA A 607 15.10 -11.79 -26.99
C ALA A 607 15.91 -12.71 -26.04
N GLY A 608 17.10 -13.13 -26.47
CA GLY A 608 17.85 -14.21 -25.80
C GLY A 608 17.03 -15.49 -25.76
N ASP A 609 16.84 -16.05 -24.58
CA ASP A 609 16.01 -17.25 -24.35
C ASP A 609 14.51 -16.94 -24.14
N SER A 610 14.14 -15.68 -24.08
CA SER A 610 12.75 -15.25 -23.88
C SER A 610 11.99 -15.19 -25.21
N ILE A 611 10.77 -15.71 -25.21
CA ILE A 611 9.90 -15.78 -26.40
C ILE A 611 8.49 -15.31 -25.99
N ASP A 612 7.87 -14.54 -26.88
CA ASP A 612 6.46 -14.14 -26.74
C ASP A 612 5.73 -14.19 -28.09
N ASP A 613 4.50 -14.63 -28.08
CA ASP A 613 3.70 -14.88 -29.27
C ASP A 613 2.44 -14.01 -29.29
N ALA A 614 2.02 -13.60 -30.47
CA ALA A 614 0.76 -12.92 -30.72
C ALA A 614 0.14 -13.36 -32.05
N VAL A 615 -1.16 -13.20 -32.19
CA VAL A 615 -1.90 -13.42 -33.44
C VAL A 615 -2.71 -12.19 -33.76
N PHE A 616 -2.48 -11.61 -34.94
CA PHE A 616 -3.26 -10.50 -35.47
C PHE A 616 -4.07 -10.96 -36.66
N ARG A 617 -5.32 -10.49 -36.76
CA ARG A 617 -6.25 -10.85 -37.83
C ARG A 617 -6.62 -9.62 -38.65
N LYS A 618 -6.39 -9.68 -39.95
CA LYS A 618 -6.93 -8.69 -40.88
C LYS A 618 -8.44 -8.88 -41.01
N VAL A 619 -9.21 -7.86 -40.71
CA VAL A 619 -10.68 -7.86 -40.79
C VAL A 619 -11.15 -6.66 -41.65
N ASP A 620 -12.35 -6.77 -42.23
CA ASP A 620 -12.90 -5.72 -43.11
C ASP A 620 -13.56 -4.57 -42.34
N ALA A 621 -14.04 -4.83 -41.12
CA ALA A 621 -14.68 -3.84 -40.24
C ALA A 621 -14.09 -3.83 -38.85
N PRO A 622 -14.03 -2.65 -38.16
CA PRO A 622 -13.54 -2.57 -36.78
C PRO A 622 -14.42 -3.38 -35.84
N ASN A 623 -13.78 -4.08 -34.89
CA ASN A 623 -14.49 -4.75 -33.81
C ASN A 623 -15.12 -3.68 -32.88
N PRO A 624 -16.47 -3.66 -32.72
CA PRO A 624 -17.14 -2.66 -31.90
C PRO A 624 -16.82 -2.77 -30.40
N ASP A 625 -16.42 -3.96 -29.92
CA ASP A 625 -16.11 -4.21 -28.50
C ASP A 625 -14.82 -3.52 -28.04
N TYR A 626 -14.01 -3.03 -28.98
CA TYR A 626 -12.79 -2.28 -28.65
C TYR A 626 -13.02 -0.80 -28.28
N LYS A 627 -14.25 -0.31 -28.32
CA LYS A 627 -14.57 1.09 -28.05
C LYS A 627 -15.51 1.25 -26.87
N LEU A 628 -15.29 2.30 -26.09
CA LEU A 628 -16.24 2.72 -25.07
C LEU A 628 -17.60 3.01 -25.70
N THR A 629 -18.65 2.45 -25.08
CA THR A 629 -20.05 2.69 -25.47
C THR A 629 -20.63 3.95 -24.82
N LYS A 630 -20.06 4.39 -23.70
CA LYS A 630 -20.46 5.60 -22.96
C LYS A 630 -19.52 6.77 -23.26
N LYS A 631 -20.05 8.00 -23.14
CA LYS A 631 -19.21 9.20 -23.20
C LYS A 631 -18.26 9.19 -21.99
N ASN A 632 -16.97 9.31 -22.28
CA ASN A 632 -15.95 9.38 -21.26
C ASN A 632 -15.89 10.77 -20.60
N SER A 633 -15.61 10.81 -19.31
CA SER A 633 -15.29 12.01 -18.54
C SER A 633 -13.84 11.96 -18.05
N THR A 634 -13.11 13.07 -18.21
CA THR A 634 -11.78 13.26 -17.64
C THR A 634 -11.80 14.20 -16.43
N SER A 635 -12.98 14.55 -15.91
CA SER A 635 -13.15 15.33 -14.69
C SER A 635 -13.39 14.40 -13.51
N ALA A 636 -12.94 14.81 -12.32
CA ALA A 636 -13.22 14.08 -11.08
C ALA A 636 -14.73 14.14 -10.78
N ASN A 637 -15.40 13.00 -10.69
CA ASN A 637 -16.82 12.87 -10.39
C ASN A 637 -17.11 12.05 -9.12
N TRP A 638 -16.07 11.67 -8.38
CA TRP A 638 -16.11 10.90 -7.14
C TRP A 638 -15.97 11.77 -5.88
N VAL A 639 -15.78 13.08 -6.04
CA VAL A 639 -15.58 14.05 -4.94
C VAL A 639 -16.87 14.82 -4.62
#